data_70e0502d7ac25e8e85e1ff63b8c71d4b
#
_entry.id   70e0502d7ac25e8e85e1ff63b8c71d4b
#
_cell.length_a   1.000
_cell.length_b   1.000
_cell.length_c   1.000
_cell.angle_alpha   90.00
_cell.angle_beta   90.00
_cell.angle_gamma   90.00
#
_symmetry.space_group_name_H-M   'P 1'
#
loop_
_entity.id
_entity.type
_entity.pdbx_description
1 polymer ?
#
loop_
_entity_poly.entity_id
_entity_poly.type
_entity_poly.pdbx_seq_one_letter_code
_entity_poly.pdbx_strand_id
1 'polypeptide(L)'
;MAVPAEFTTLDISGKFVMNKSLSDSTDEILRLQGIGWFKRKIIAAGTLYLTIKHYKDDNGVERIDIDQTLSPGGMGTREERILDWSERNKDDGLFGAVVGRSRRVTVEEIEDDYLKVNDTSISFDYTDTPKSGTSWIANQIWGVEEIDSARRYVRHVFFTGPQGEEIRGRLVYDYNPRPWLDIDFHWRGINIVLPIESTIRQTTNPLRNPWLFVVLTAAYIVGFSFFARAQSFLTPSDAYITCTSVYWESNNGCGLDGQNCGPFSDSSFDFRCPAQCSTVVLENPRTVGDEQVEFVPLIVGGGDVNRTYRGDTFICAAALQAGLISDNRGGCASLSLIGNFTDFLPLSAHGLTSVGFPTVFPLAWRFNDHTSLSSCADNRDAALAMNILVTFILFVVLRPKAIVVFWCLVCIGFWHVTLFSQPQSNPPPLDVAFGTFLPVLFISYAFWRLAFRFTLPAFEKLPFESAIWYLATFWAGIPIDTLTSSSLQKQRGAITALVIIVLIVAAMVINQIRIIRKTGWLPYYLGWYVAGGLVAVVLACLPGLVFRLHHYIISMALMPGTGFPTRPSAVYQGFLLGMFLNGAAAFGLDSILQTPAELVQDAPLGTTLPSFITNSTNYNASIPFEDQLIFWDALPAGWDGFSLLVDDVERYVGTALNFSLAAFNATLPHFFRLALTSNGNTGDFTMPATLFPNGTWTDPAPGSST
;
A
#
# COMPACT_ATOMS: atom_id res chain seq x y z
N MET A 1 -32.24 11.01 -23.42
CA MET A 1 -33.63 10.48 -23.45
C MET A 1 -34.61 11.62 -23.63
N ALA A 2 -35.83 11.30 -24.13
CA ALA A 2 -36.93 12.27 -24.16
C ALA A 2 -37.28 12.74 -22.73
N VAL A 3 -37.76 13.96 -22.61
CA VAL A 3 -38.35 14.42 -21.34
C VAL A 3 -39.68 13.70 -21.07
N PRO A 4 -40.07 13.45 -19.82
CA PRO A 4 -41.37 12.86 -19.47
C PRO A 4 -42.54 13.67 -20.02
N ALA A 5 -43.69 13.03 -20.20
CA ALA A 5 -44.88 13.75 -20.73
C ALA A 5 -45.37 14.87 -19.83
N GLU A 6 -45.20 14.72 -18.52
CA GLU A 6 -45.52 15.71 -17.47
C GLU A 6 -44.52 16.87 -17.40
N PHE A 7 -43.35 16.77 -18.04
CA PHE A 7 -42.37 17.82 -18.07
C PHE A 7 -42.84 18.97 -18.97
N THR A 8 -42.97 20.14 -18.40
CA THR A 8 -43.43 21.35 -19.10
C THR A 8 -42.58 22.54 -18.64
N THR A 9 -42.75 23.69 -19.29
CA THR A 9 -42.11 24.96 -18.86
C THR A 9 -42.62 25.49 -17.53
N LEU A 10 -43.75 24.94 -16.98
CA LEU A 10 -44.24 25.27 -15.65
C LEU A 10 -43.40 24.66 -14.53
N ASP A 11 -42.74 23.53 -14.81
CA ASP A 11 -41.72 22.93 -13.96
C ASP A 11 -40.65 22.23 -14.82
N ILE A 12 -39.51 22.90 -14.95
CA ILE A 12 -38.34 22.41 -15.68
C ILE A 12 -37.35 21.69 -14.76
N SER A 13 -37.73 21.35 -13.53
CA SER A 13 -36.87 20.64 -12.59
C SER A 13 -36.43 19.31 -13.18
N GLY A 14 -35.12 19.02 -13.09
CA GLY A 14 -34.61 17.78 -13.61
C GLY A 14 -33.08 17.82 -13.79
N LYS A 15 -32.56 16.69 -14.30
CA LYS A 15 -31.17 16.56 -14.70
C LYS A 15 -31.11 16.36 -16.19
N PHE A 16 -30.15 17.04 -16.80
CA PHE A 16 -30.02 17.05 -18.25
C PHE A 16 -28.55 16.93 -18.65
N VAL A 17 -28.33 16.39 -19.85
CA VAL A 17 -27.01 16.36 -20.48
C VAL A 17 -27.10 17.00 -21.85
N MET A 18 -26.18 17.90 -22.18
CA MET A 18 -26.14 18.55 -23.47
C MET A 18 -25.89 17.54 -24.59
N ASN A 19 -26.80 17.48 -25.53
CA ASN A 19 -26.65 16.66 -26.73
C ASN A 19 -25.89 17.43 -27.80
N LYS A 20 -24.60 17.16 -27.94
CA LYS A 20 -23.72 17.89 -28.86
C LYS A 20 -24.02 17.67 -30.35
N SER A 21 -24.60 16.52 -30.67
CA SER A 21 -24.91 16.21 -32.09
C SER A 21 -26.16 16.95 -32.60
N LEU A 22 -27.02 17.37 -31.65
CA LEU A 22 -28.26 18.12 -31.96
C LEU A 22 -28.15 19.60 -31.61
N SER A 23 -27.08 20.02 -30.94
CA SER A 23 -26.80 21.39 -30.54
C SER A 23 -25.85 22.09 -31.50
N ASP A 24 -26.07 23.39 -31.70
CA ASP A 24 -25.16 24.23 -32.44
C ASP A 24 -23.87 24.51 -31.65
N SER A 25 -22.79 24.86 -32.38
CA SER A 25 -21.50 25.19 -31.78
C SER A 25 -21.56 26.51 -31.03
N THR A 26 -21.13 26.50 -29.76
CA THR A 26 -21.02 27.71 -28.95
C THR A 26 -19.64 28.37 -29.02
N ASP A 27 -18.69 27.87 -29.83
CA ASP A 27 -17.29 28.34 -29.84
C ASP A 27 -17.19 29.82 -30.19
N GLU A 28 -17.96 30.27 -31.21
CA GLU A 28 -17.94 31.66 -31.65
C GLU A 28 -18.61 32.61 -30.68
N ILE A 29 -19.74 32.23 -30.10
CA ILE A 29 -20.40 32.99 -29.03
C ILE A 29 -19.43 33.19 -27.85
N LEU A 30 -18.79 32.12 -27.37
CA LEU A 30 -17.80 32.18 -26.30
C LEU A 30 -16.56 33.03 -26.68
N ARG A 31 -16.17 33.06 -27.96
CA ARG A 31 -15.09 33.91 -28.43
C ARG A 31 -15.45 35.39 -28.29
N LEU A 32 -16.62 35.76 -28.76
CA LEU A 32 -17.13 37.13 -28.70
C LEU A 32 -17.43 37.60 -27.27
N GLN A 33 -17.71 36.65 -26.35
CA GLN A 33 -17.81 36.89 -24.90
C GLN A 33 -16.45 37.02 -24.21
N GLY A 34 -15.33 37.05 -24.95
CA GLY A 34 -13.99 37.23 -24.37
C GLY A 34 -13.34 35.99 -23.79
N ILE A 35 -13.92 34.80 -23.99
CA ILE A 35 -13.35 33.54 -23.47
C ILE A 35 -12.13 33.12 -24.29
N GLY A 36 -10.97 32.99 -23.63
CA GLY A 36 -9.72 32.61 -24.25
C GLY A 36 -9.80 31.23 -24.94
N TRP A 37 -9.03 31.08 -26.05
CA TRP A 37 -9.03 29.87 -26.88
C TRP A 37 -8.93 28.56 -26.14
N PHE A 38 -8.06 28.48 -25.13
CA PHE A 38 -7.85 27.25 -24.34
C PHE A 38 -9.09 26.84 -23.55
N LYS A 39 -9.75 27.80 -22.86
CA LYS A 39 -11.01 27.53 -22.13
C LYS A 39 -12.12 27.08 -23.09
N ARG A 40 -12.25 27.70 -24.28
CA ARG A 40 -13.22 27.30 -25.29
C ARG A 40 -13.00 25.85 -25.76
N LYS A 41 -11.76 25.43 -26.00
CA LYS A 41 -11.47 24.05 -26.39
C LYS A 41 -11.79 23.04 -25.28
N ILE A 42 -11.63 23.40 -24.02
CA ILE A 42 -12.07 22.59 -22.89
C ILE A 42 -13.60 22.45 -22.85
N ILE A 43 -14.32 23.57 -23.04
CA ILE A 43 -15.79 23.57 -23.08
C ILE A 43 -16.30 22.75 -24.26
N ALA A 44 -15.71 22.90 -25.43
CA ALA A 44 -16.08 22.15 -26.63
C ALA A 44 -15.81 20.63 -26.48
N ALA A 45 -14.72 20.24 -25.81
CA ALA A 45 -14.39 18.83 -25.58
C ALA A 45 -15.23 18.21 -24.46
N GLY A 46 -15.58 18.99 -23.43
CA GLY A 46 -16.31 18.52 -22.23
C GLY A 46 -17.80 18.28 -22.51
N THR A 47 -18.44 17.42 -21.71
CA THR A 47 -19.89 17.23 -21.72
C THR A 47 -20.51 18.08 -20.62
N LEU A 48 -21.51 18.90 -20.96
CA LEU A 48 -22.20 19.78 -20.02
C LEU A 48 -23.41 19.06 -19.42
N TYR A 49 -23.46 19.01 -18.09
CA TYR A 49 -24.57 18.51 -17.29
C TYR A 49 -25.26 19.68 -16.58
N LEU A 50 -26.58 19.65 -16.57
CA LEU A 50 -27.41 20.61 -15.83
C LEU A 50 -28.22 19.88 -14.76
N THR A 51 -28.25 20.44 -13.57
CA THR A 51 -29.22 20.08 -12.55
C THR A 51 -30.08 21.30 -12.26
N ILE A 52 -31.36 21.25 -12.61
CA ILE A 52 -32.28 22.34 -12.52
C ILE A 52 -33.25 22.08 -11.35
N LYS A 53 -33.45 23.09 -10.48
CA LYS A 53 -34.48 23.13 -9.48
C LYS A 53 -35.36 24.32 -9.79
N HIS A 54 -36.62 24.08 -10.07
CA HIS A 54 -37.64 25.10 -10.34
C HIS A 54 -38.68 25.05 -9.21
N TYR A 55 -38.84 26.14 -8.50
CA TYR A 55 -39.69 26.19 -7.31
C TYR A 55 -40.21 27.60 -7.05
N LYS A 56 -41.23 27.71 -6.20
CA LYS A 56 -41.66 29.01 -5.60
C LYS A 56 -41.06 29.09 -4.21
N ASP A 57 -40.49 30.26 -3.90
CA ASP A 57 -39.99 30.54 -2.56
C ASP A 57 -41.12 30.80 -1.56
N ASP A 58 -40.78 31.00 -0.29
CA ASP A 58 -41.75 31.24 0.80
C ASP A 58 -42.62 32.49 0.60
N ASN A 59 -42.18 33.38 -0.28
CA ASN A 59 -42.94 34.62 -0.66
C ASN A 59 -43.75 34.40 -1.94
N GLY A 60 -43.78 33.18 -2.49
CA GLY A 60 -44.48 32.86 -3.73
C GLY A 60 -43.78 33.31 -5.00
N VAL A 61 -42.55 33.81 -4.92
CA VAL A 61 -41.73 34.23 -6.08
C VAL A 61 -41.12 33.00 -6.76
N GLU A 62 -41.26 32.97 -8.07
CA GLU A 62 -40.78 31.84 -8.89
C GLU A 62 -39.28 31.92 -9.11
N ARG A 63 -38.57 30.80 -8.81
CA ARG A 63 -37.11 30.69 -8.86
C ARG A 63 -36.65 29.45 -9.65
N ILE A 64 -35.54 29.61 -10.33
CA ILE A 64 -34.87 28.52 -11.03
C ILE A 64 -33.38 28.54 -10.67
N ASP A 65 -32.93 27.52 -9.95
CA ASP A 65 -31.52 27.28 -9.64
C ASP A 65 -30.95 26.25 -10.61
N ILE A 66 -29.83 26.56 -11.24
CA ILE A 66 -29.18 25.72 -12.21
C ILE A 66 -27.72 25.47 -11.78
N ASP A 67 -27.41 24.25 -11.41
CA ASP A 67 -26.04 23.82 -11.24
C ASP A 67 -25.54 23.23 -12.57
N GLN A 68 -24.54 23.86 -13.16
CA GLN A 68 -23.89 23.42 -14.39
C GLN A 68 -22.56 22.76 -14.05
N THR A 69 -22.28 21.58 -14.60
CA THR A 69 -21.01 20.90 -14.44
C THR A 69 -20.47 20.40 -15.77
N LEU A 70 -19.17 20.61 -16.01
CA LEU A 70 -18.49 20.16 -17.21
C LEU A 70 -17.63 18.93 -16.89
N SER A 71 -17.82 17.82 -17.61
CA SER A 71 -17.04 16.58 -17.44
C SER A 71 -16.27 16.26 -18.74
N PRO A 72 -14.99 15.80 -18.66
CA PRO A 72 -14.14 15.76 -17.48
C PRO A 72 -13.53 17.13 -17.17
N GLY A 73 -13.51 17.51 -15.90
CA GLY A 73 -12.84 18.77 -15.52
C GLY A 73 -13.41 19.46 -14.29
N GLY A 74 -14.61 19.09 -13.83
CA GLY A 74 -15.18 19.57 -12.55
C GLY A 74 -15.41 21.08 -12.46
N MET A 75 -15.29 21.86 -13.53
CA MET A 75 -15.71 23.27 -13.55
C MET A 75 -17.22 23.29 -13.50
N GLY A 76 -17.76 23.82 -12.41
CA GLY A 76 -19.18 24.05 -12.23
C GLY A 76 -19.48 25.53 -12.04
N THR A 77 -20.59 25.98 -12.60
CA THR A 77 -21.17 27.30 -12.32
C THR A 77 -22.57 27.09 -11.78
N ARG A 78 -23.00 27.97 -10.86
CA ARG A 78 -24.35 27.97 -10.36
C ARG A 78 -25.04 29.26 -10.83
N GLU A 79 -26.20 29.12 -11.44
CA GLU A 79 -27.06 30.19 -11.82
C GLU A 79 -28.32 30.18 -10.96
N GLU A 80 -28.63 31.31 -10.35
CA GLU A 80 -29.87 31.53 -9.60
C GLU A 80 -30.71 32.54 -10.36
N ARG A 81 -31.90 32.14 -10.79
CA ARG A 81 -32.82 32.98 -11.59
C ARG A 81 -34.09 33.24 -10.81
N ILE A 82 -34.55 34.49 -10.87
CA ILE A 82 -35.86 34.92 -10.31
C ILE A 82 -36.67 35.49 -11.46
N LEU A 83 -37.91 34.99 -11.64
CA LEU A 83 -38.73 35.30 -12.80
C LEU A 83 -39.62 36.55 -12.57
N ASP A 84 -39.01 37.68 -12.14
CA ASP A 84 -39.69 38.92 -11.83
C ASP A 84 -39.31 40.12 -12.72
N TRP A 85 -38.47 39.84 -13.76
CA TRP A 85 -37.96 40.83 -14.72
C TRP A 85 -37.09 41.93 -14.12
N SER A 86 -36.66 41.80 -12.87
CA SER A 86 -35.75 42.76 -12.22
C SER A 86 -34.31 42.52 -12.66
N GLU A 87 -33.56 43.58 -12.91
CA GLU A 87 -32.14 43.53 -13.23
C GLU A 87 -31.32 43.10 -12.01
N ARG A 88 -30.40 42.18 -12.23
CA ARG A 88 -29.49 41.68 -11.20
C ARG A 88 -28.07 41.65 -11.69
N ASN A 89 -27.19 42.29 -10.94
CA ASN A 89 -25.76 42.21 -11.16
C ASN A 89 -25.22 40.94 -10.58
N LYS A 90 -24.40 40.22 -11.37
CA LYS A 90 -23.70 39.00 -10.94
C LYS A 90 -22.26 39.06 -11.39
N ASP A 91 -21.36 38.66 -10.52
CA ASP A 91 -19.97 38.36 -10.90
C ASP A 91 -19.87 36.88 -11.28
N ASP A 92 -19.82 36.62 -12.56
CA ASP A 92 -19.76 35.26 -13.11
C ASP A 92 -18.31 34.81 -13.29
N GLY A 93 -17.96 33.64 -12.77
CA GLY A 93 -16.58 33.12 -12.80
C GLY A 93 -16.00 32.83 -14.20
N LEU A 94 -16.87 32.81 -15.23
CA LEU A 94 -16.48 32.62 -16.62
C LEU A 94 -16.52 33.93 -17.42
N PHE A 95 -17.56 34.74 -17.24
CA PHE A 95 -17.86 35.95 -18.01
C PHE A 95 -17.53 37.28 -17.29
N GLY A 96 -17.21 37.20 -15.99
CA GLY A 96 -16.99 38.40 -15.18
C GLY A 96 -18.32 39.07 -14.71
N ALA A 97 -18.31 40.39 -14.59
CA ALA A 97 -19.48 41.14 -14.15
C ALA A 97 -20.54 41.22 -15.26
N VAL A 98 -21.73 40.67 -14.99
CA VAL A 98 -22.84 40.58 -15.94
C VAL A 98 -24.14 41.03 -15.29
N VAL A 99 -25.06 41.57 -16.10
CA VAL A 99 -26.41 41.93 -15.68
C VAL A 99 -27.40 41.02 -16.38
N GLY A 100 -28.31 40.41 -15.61
CA GLY A 100 -29.33 39.54 -16.17
C GLY A 100 -30.71 39.82 -15.59
N ARG A 101 -31.74 39.58 -16.37
CA ARG A 101 -33.15 39.60 -15.96
C ARG A 101 -33.89 38.40 -16.57
N SER A 102 -34.96 37.98 -15.92
CA SER A 102 -35.68 36.75 -16.32
C SER A 102 -37.18 36.94 -16.07
N ARG A 103 -38.00 36.47 -17.02
CA ARG A 103 -39.45 36.42 -16.88
C ARG A 103 -40.06 35.26 -17.67
N ARG A 104 -41.31 34.98 -17.46
CA ARG A 104 -42.11 34.18 -18.36
C ARG A 104 -42.59 35.00 -19.55
N VAL A 105 -42.62 34.41 -20.72
CA VAL A 105 -43.20 34.96 -21.93
C VAL A 105 -44.08 33.91 -22.59
N THR A 106 -45.14 34.36 -23.29
CA THR A 106 -45.93 33.52 -24.19
C THR A 106 -45.30 33.53 -25.58
N VAL A 107 -45.68 32.58 -26.40
CA VAL A 107 -45.15 32.47 -27.80
C VAL A 107 -45.53 33.71 -28.62
N GLU A 108 -46.69 34.33 -28.33
CA GLU A 108 -47.19 35.50 -29.01
C GLU A 108 -46.39 36.77 -28.66
N GLU A 109 -45.73 36.83 -27.50
CA GLU A 109 -44.87 37.94 -27.08
C GLU A 109 -43.49 37.93 -27.70
N ILE A 110 -43.12 36.83 -28.40
CA ILE A 110 -41.80 36.68 -29.01
C ILE A 110 -41.84 37.20 -30.41
N GLU A 111 -41.10 38.26 -30.72
CA GLU A 111 -41.05 38.90 -32.05
C GLU A 111 -40.20 38.12 -33.06
N ASP A 112 -39.09 37.50 -32.61
CA ASP A 112 -38.20 36.73 -33.48
C ASP A 112 -38.69 35.28 -33.62
N ASP A 113 -39.08 34.88 -34.84
CA ASP A 113 -39.59 33.55 -35.16
C ASP A 113 -38.58 32.42 -34.84
N TYR A 114 -37.29 32.71 -34.85
CA TYR A 114 -36.27 31.73 -34.46
C TYR A 114 -36.33 31.40 -32.96
N LEU A 115 -36.72 32.34 -32.15
CA LEU A 115 -36.82 32.15 -30.69
C LEU A 115 -38.14 31.49 -30.28
N LYS A 116 -39.14 31.36 -31.17
CA LYS A 116 -40.44 30.71 -30.86
C LYS A 116 -40.22 29.19 -30.61
N VAL A 117 -40.59 28.73 -29.46
CA VAL A 117 -40.58 27.31 -29.05
C VAL A 117 -42.03 26.90 -28.81
N ASN A 118 -42.40 25.68 -29.20
CA ASN A 118 -43.78 25.19 -29.29
C ASN A 118 -44.58 25.10 -27.97
N ASP A 119 -44.07 25.62 -26.84
CA ASP A 119 -44.76 25.60 -25.56
C ASP A 119 -44.45 26.90 -24.79
N THR A 120 -45.16 27.18 -23.67
CA THR A 120 -44.90 28.36 -22.86
C THR A 120 -43.43 28.55 -22.54
N SER A 121 -42.86 29.70 -22.90
CA SER A 121 -41.42 29.95 -22.92
C SER A 121 -40.95 30.77 -21.73
N ILE A 122 -39.71 30.55 -21.28
CA ILE A 122 -39.01 31.38 -20.29
C ILE A 122 -37.97 32.21 -21.02
N SER A 123 -38.03 33.56 -20.90
CA SER A 123 -37.10 34.48 -21.54
C SER A 123 -36.01 34.96 -20.59
N PHE A 124 -34.82 35.08 -21.08
CA PHE A 124 -33.69 35.71 -20.42
C PHE A 124 -33.05 36.74 -21.31
N ASP A 125 -32.78 37.92 -20.78
CA ASP A 125 -31.81 38.84 -21.31
C ASP A 125 -30.57 38.84 -20.45
N TYR A 126 -29.42 38.68 -21.08
CA TYR A 126 -28.13 38.72 -20.41
C TYR A 126 -27.26 39.78 -21.10
N THR A 127 -26.88 40.81 -20.36
CA THR A 127 -26.01 41.87 -20.90
C THR A 127 -24.70 41.87 -20.13
N ASP A 128 -23.59 41.98 -20.88
CA ASP A 128 -22.30 42.25 -20.27
C ASP A 128 -22.25 43.72 -19.77
N THR A 129 -21.52 43.95 -18.69
CA THR A 129 -21.29 45.30 -18.17
C THR A 129 -19.94 45.82 -18.67
N PRO A 130 -19.75 47.16 -18.78
CA PRO A 130 -18.48 47.77 -19.18
C PRO A 130 -17.26 47.35 -18.32
N LYS A 131 -17.51 46.72 -17.17
CA LYS A 131 -16.45 46.23 -16.24
C LYS A 131 -15.78 44.96 -16.69
N SER A 132 -16.39 44.13 -17.57
CA SER A 132 -15.80 42.91 -18.10
C SER A 132 -14.86 43.16 -19.28
N GLY A 133 -14.85 44.34 -19.87
CA GLY A 133 -14.01 44.73 -21.01
C GLY A 133 -14.59 44.36 -22.38
N THR A 134 -15.76 43.74 -22.43
CA THR A 134 -16.51 43.42 -23.66
C THR A 134 -17.95 43.89 -23.50
N SER A 135 -18.69 44.08 -24.60
CA SER A 135 -20.12 44.43 -24.55
C SER A 135 -20.87 43.49 -25.47
N TRP A 136 -21.74 42.66 -24.92
CA TRP A 136 -22.54 41.70 -25.65
C TRP A 136 -23.93 41.53 -25.03
N ILE A 137 -24.90 41.04 -25.82
CA ILE A 137 -26.24 40.72 -25.35
C ILE A 137 -26.56 39.28 -25.75
N ALA A 138 -27.11 38.50 -24.85
CA ALA A 138 -27.56 37.12 -25.13
C ALA A 138 -29.04 36.99 -24.66
N ASN A 139 -29.95 36.95 -25.62
CA ASN A 139 -31.34 36.64 -25.41
C ASN A 139 -31.55 35.14 -25.49
N GLN A 140 -32.15 34.52 -24.50
CA GLN A 140 -32.38 33.07 -24.49
C GLN A 140 -33.85 32.79 -24.21
N ILE A 141 -34.42 31.87 -24.98
CA ILE A 141 -35.74 31.31 -24.75
C ILE A 141 -35.59 29.80 -24.42
N TRP A 142 -36.25 29.38 -23.37
CA TRP A 142 -36.19 28.00 -22.92
C TRP A 142 -37.56 27.33 -23.08
N GLY A 143 -37.56 26.13 -23.63
CA GLY A 143 -38.79 25.40 -23.87
C GLY A 143 -38.57 23.90 -24.14
N VAL A 144 -39.62 23.27 -24.62
CA VAL A 144 -39.61 21.86 -25.01
C VAL A 144 -39.95 21.76 -26.48
N GLU A 145 -39.11 21.05 -27.26
CA GLU A 145 -39.33 20.78 -28.67
C GLU A 145 -39.32 19.28 -28.95
N GLU A 146 -40.01 18.88 -30.02
CA GLU A 146 -39.91 17.56 -30.60
C GLU A 146 -38.81 17.55 -31.65
N ILE A 147 -37.73 16.83 -31.34
CA ILE A 147 -36.55 16.69 -32.24
C ILE A 147 -36.31 15.18 -32.40
N ASP A 148 -36.27 14.71 -33.67
CA ASP A 148 -36.14 13.29 -33.99
C ASP A 148 -37.19 12.40 -33.26
N SER A 149 -38.45 12.83 -33.29
CA SER A 149 -39.59 12.15 -32.62
C SER A 149 -39.43 11.97 -31.11
N ALA A 150 -38.62 12.81 -30.46
CA ALA A 150 -38.43 12.82 -29.03
C ALA A 150 -38.57 14.24 -28.46
N ARG A 151 -39.38 14.41 -27.40
CA ARG A 151 -39.50 15.67 -26.67
C ARG A 151 -38.19 15.94 -25.91
N ARG A 152 -37.60 17.13 -26.17
CA ARG A 152 -36.31 17.50 -25.57
C ARG A 152 -36.39 18.91 -24.97
N TYR A 153 -35.66 19.14 -23.89
CA TYR A 153 -35.45 20.48 -23.35
C TYR A 153 -34.49 21.22 -24.25
N VAL A 154 -34.87 22.42 -24.69
CA VAL A 154 -34.09 23.27 -25.58
C VAL A 154 -33.91 24.67 -25.05
N ARG A 155 -32.79 25.28 -25.45
CA ARG A 155 -32.53 26.71 -25.28
C ARG A 155 -32.20 27.30 -26.63
N HIS A 156 -33.00 28.23 -27.09
CA HIS A 156 -32.70 29.07 -28.24
C HIS A 156 -31.96 30.31 -27.74
N VAL A 157 -30.87 30.66 -28.40
CA VAL A 157 -29.99 31.79 -28.09
C VAL A 157 -29.90 32.71 -29.27
N PHE A 158 -30.26 33.99 -29.07
CA PHE A 158 -29.93 35.06 -29.97
C PHE A 158 -28.85 35.94 -29.34
N PHE A 159 -27.66 35.92 -29.89
CA PHE A 159 -26.49 36.58 -29.37
C PHE A 159 -26.08 37.75 -30.24
N THR A 160 -25.91 38.95 -29.63
CA THR A 160 -25.36 40.14 -30.29
C THR A 160 -23.99 40.44 -29.69
N GLY A 161 -22.98 40.41 -30.52
CA GLY A 161 -21.58 40.60 -30.14
C GLY A 161 -21.18 42.09 -30.06
N PRO A 162 -19.95 42.37 -29.60
CA PRO A 162 -19.43 43.72 -29.33
C PRO A 162 -19.41 44.64 -30.56
N GLN A 163 -19.38 44.12 -31.75
CA GLN A 163 -19.39 44.90 -33.00
C GLN A 163 -20.69 44.77 -33.79
N GLY A 164 -21.76 44.27 -33.12
CA GLY A 164 -23.05 44.05 -33.75
C GLY A 164 -23.18 42.73 -34.50
N GLU A 165 -22.26 41.76 -34.25
CA GLU A 165 -22.39 40.42 -34.81
C GLU A 165 -23.64 39.74 -34.24
N GLU A 166 -24.44 39.14 -35.10
CA GLU A 166 -25.63 38.39 -34.73
C GLU A 166 -25.42 36.89 -34.90
N ILE A 167 -25.58 36.13 -33.87
CA ILE A 167 -25.44 34.65 -33.91
C ILE A 167 -26.69 34.03 -33.31
N ARG A 168 -27.26 33.07 -34.01
CA ARG A 168 -28.37 32.25 -33.59
C ARG A 168 -27.87 30.86 -33.26
N GLY A 169 -28.21 30.28 -32.11
CA GLY A 169 -27.77 28.97 -31.69
C GLY A 169 -28.86 28.25 -30.90
N ARG A 170 -29.02 26.95 -31.19
CA ARG A 170 -29.91 26.06 -30.46
C ARG A 170 -29.10 25.08 -29.64
N LEU A 171 -29.38 25.01 -28.33
CA LEU A 171 -28.79 24.07 -27.39
C LEU A 171 -29.84 23.03 -27.01
N VAL A 172 -29.57 21.77 -27.27
CA VAL A 172 -30.49 20.66 -27.04
C VAL A 172 -29.99 19.83 -25.87
N TYR A 173 -30.88 19.50 -24.96
CA TYR A 173 -30.56 18.73 -23.76
C TYR A 173 -31.42 17.47 -23.69
N ASP A 174 -30.74 16.33 -23.52
CA ASP A 174 -31.38 15.06 -23.19
C ASP A 174 -31.72 15.00 -21.72
N TYR A 175 -32.93 14.56 -21.40
CA TYR A 175 -33.34 14.31 -20.02
C TYR A 175 -32.56 13.11 -19.46
N ASN A 176 -31.87 13.36 -18.35
CA ASN A 176 -31.07 12.33 -17.65
C ASN A 176 -31.54 12.24 -16.19
N PRO A 177 -32.67 11.56 -15.92
CA PRO A 177 -33.20 11.42 -14.57
C PRO A 177 -32.31 10.55 -13.70
N ARG A 178 -31.35 9.84 -14.30
CA ARG A 178 -30.48 8.91 -13.62
C ARG A 178 -29.31 9.65 -13.00
N PRO A 179 -28.91 9.28 -11.77
CA PRO A 179 -27.58 9.62 -11.30
C PRO A 179 -26.58 9.07 -12.32
N TRP A 180 -25.56 9.85 -12.67
CA TRP A 180 -24.45 9.51 -13.58
C TRP A 180 -23.64 8.24 -13.19
N LEU A 181 -24.21 7.38 -12.35
CA LEU A 181 -23.64 6.20 -11.70
C LEU A 181 -24.33 4.90 -12.01
N ASP A 182 -25.39 4.92 -12.80
CA ASP A 182 -25.89 3.69 -13.34
C ASP A 182 -24.90 3.20 -14.39
N ILE A 183 -24.45 1.96 -14.29
CA ILE A 183 -23.56 1.35 -15.28
C ILE A 183 -24.38 1.13 -16.54
N ASP A 184 -24.19 2.01 -17.54
CA ASP A 184 -24.78 1.86 -18.87
C ASP A 184 -23.82 1.03 -19.74
N PHE A 185 -24.19 -0.21 -19.97
CA PHE A 185 -23.45 -1.09 -20.87
C PHE A 185 -24.16 -1.17 -22.21
N HIS A 186 -23.55 -0.58 -23.26
CA HIS A 186 -24.03 -0.65 -24.63
C HIS A 186 -23.22 -1.68 -25.42
N TRP A 187 -23.81 -2.82 -25.72
CA TRP A 187 -23.17 -3.81 -26.57
C TRP A 187 -24.16 -4.35 -27.59
N ARG A 188 -23.84 -4.21 -28.89
CA ARG A 188 -24.61 -4.71 -30.04
C ARG A 188 -26.13 -4.43 -29.98
N GLY A 189 -26.52 -3.20 -29.58
CA GLY A 189 -27.93 -2.79 -29.51
C GLY A 189 -28.67 -3.22 -28.24
N ILE A 190 -28.00 -3.88 -27.30
CA ILE A 190 -28.55 -4.19 -25.97
C ILE A 190 -28.09 -3.12 -24.99
N ASN A 191 -29.03 -2.39 -24.41
CA ASN A 191 -28.79 -1.39 -23.38
C ASN A 191 -29.11 -2.01 -22.02
N ILE A 192 -28.08 -2.36 -21.24
CA ILE A 192 -28.23 -2.83 -19.87
C ILE A 192 -27.90 -1.68 -18.94
N VAL A 193 -28.89 -1.25 -18.17
CA VAL A 193 -28.72 -0.24 -17.14
C VAL A 193 -28.82 -0.94 -15.78
N LEU A 194 -27.72 -0.93 -15.02
CA LEU A 194 -27.67 -1.50 -13.68
C LEU A 194 -27.71 -0.34 -12.66
N PRO A 195 -28.87 -0.08 -12.01
CA PRO A 195 -29.03 0.97 -11.01
C PRO A 195 -28.43 0.57 -9.65
N ILE A 196 -27.11 0.24 -9.61
CA ILE A 196 -26.45 -0.35 -8.44
C ILE A 196 -26.45 0.64 -7.28
N GLU A 197 -26.01 1.88 -7.50
CA GLU A 197 -25.87 2.88 -6.43
C GLU A 197 -27.22 3.32 -5.86
N SER A 198 -28.19 3.54 -6.72
CA SER A 198 -29.55 3.92 -6.28
C SER A 198 -30.21 2.79 -5.49
N THR A 199 -30.08 1.55 -5.95
CA THR A 199 -30.60 0.35 -5.26
C THR A 199 -29.95 0.16 -3.89
N ILE A 200 -28.60 0.21 -3.83
CA ILE A 200 -27.86 0.09 -2.57
C ILE A 200 -28.30 1.18 -1.59
N ARG A 201 -28.37 2.42 -2.04
CA ARG A 201 -28.79 3.54 -1.17
C ARG A 201 -30.21 3.38 -0.65
N GLN A 202 -31.12 2.92 -1.48
CA GLN A 202 -32.51 2.73 -1.08
C GLN A 202 -32.66 1.58 -0.08
N THR A 203 -32.02 0.44 -0.35
CA THR A 203 -32.11 -0.77 0.49
C THR A 203 -31.39 -0.61 1.82
N THR A 204 -30.24 0.09 1.84
CA THR A 204 -29.42 0.27 3.06
C THR A 204 -29.76 1.51 3.87
N ASN A 205 -30.68 2.39 3.39
CA ASN A 205 -31.04 3.61 4.11
C ASN A 205 -31.58 3.39 5.53
N PRO A 206 -32.41 2.36 5.81
CA PRO A 206 -32.88 2.05 7.18
C PRO A 206 -31.72 1.66 8.14
N LEU A 207 -30.60 1.15 7.60
CA LEU A 207 -29.44 0.70 8.37
C LEU A 207 -28.46 1.83 8.73
N ARG A 208 -28.70 3.06 8.28
CA ARG A 208 -27.88 4.23 8.63
C ARG A 208 -28.17 4.75 10.06
N ASN A 209 -28.53 3.89 10.96
CA ASN A 209 -28.79 4.26 12.35
C ASN A 209 -27.46 4.35 13.12
N PRO A 210 -27.13 5.47 13.80
CA PRO A 210 -25.90 5.60 14.57
C PRO A 210 -25.80 4.59 15.72
N TRP A 211 -26.91 4.16 16.32
CA TRP A 211 -26.90 3.12 17.35
C TRP A 211 -26.52 1.74 16.78
N LEU A 212 -27.02 1.41 15.58
CA LEU A 212 -26.62 0.19 14.89
C LEU A 212 -25.11 0.19 14.61
N PHE A 213 -24.58 1.32 14.16
CA PHE A 213 -23.13 1.49 13.96
C PHE A 213 -22.35 1.23 15.25
N VAL A 214 -22.78 1.81 16.40
CA VAL A 214 -22.10 1.61 17.69
C VAL A 214 -22.13 0.12 18.12
N VAL A 215 -23.29 -0.54 17.99
CA VAL A 215 -23.44 -1.96 18.35
C VAL A 215 -22.56 -2.84 17.47
N LEU A 216 -22.55 -2.62 16.16
CA LEU A 216 -21.72 -3.40 15.23
C LEU A 216 -20.23 -3.14 15.43
N THR A 217 -19.84 -1.90 15.77
CA THR A 217 -18.46 -1.58 16.12
C THR A 217 -18.03 -2.30 17.39
N ALA A 218 -18.87 -2.33 18.41
CA ALA A 218 -18.59 -3.09 19.64
C ALA A 218 -18.47 -4.60 19.36
N ALA A 219 -19.39 -5.16 18.57
CA ALA A 219 -19.33 -6.56 18.15
C ALA A 219 -18.06 -6.87 17.35
N TYR A 220 -17.65 -5.95 16.44
CA TYR A 220 -16.40 -6.08 15.71
C TYR A 220 -15.17 -6.10 16.65
N ILE A 221 -15.09 -5.16 17.60
CA ILE A 221 -13.96 -5.09 18.55
C ILE A 221 -13.86 -6.40 19.35
N VAL A 222 -15.00 -6.92 19.84
CA VAL A 222 -15.04 -8.20 20.55
C VAL A 222 -14.57 -9.35 19.64
N GLY A 223 -15.13 -9.48 18.44
CA GLY A 223 -14.74 -10.50 17.47
C GLY A 223 -13.26 -10.42 17.10
N PHE A 224 -12.76 -9.22 16.81
CA PHE A 224 -11.35 -8.97 16.50
C PHE A 224 -10.42 -9.36 17.66
N SER A 225 -10.83 -9.05 18.90
CA SER A 225 -10.07 -9.45 20.09
C SER A 225 -10.00 -10.97 20.27
N PHE A 226 -11.07 -11.70 19.93
CA PHE A 226 -11.04 -13.16 19.93
C PHE A 226 -10.09 -13.71 18.85
N PHE A 227 -10.08 -13.13 17.65
CA PHE A 227 -9.12 -13.50 16.61
C PHE A 227 -7.68 -13.25 17.06
N ALA A 228 -7.40 -12.05 17.60
CA ALA A 228 -6.07 -11.69 18.07
C ALA A 228 -5.59 -12.63 19.20
N ARG A 229 -6.49 -12.94 20.16
CA ARG A 229 -6.19 -13.91 21.22
C ARG A 229 -5.88 -15.29 20.65
N ALA A 230 -6.70 -15.78 19.73
CA ALA A 230 -6.52 -17.10 19.12
C ALA A 230 -5.22 -17.16 18.27
N GLN A 231 -4.79 -16.04 17.69
CA GLN A 231 -3.57 -15.96 16.88
C GLN A 231 -2.32 -15.96 17.76
N SER A 232 -2.17 -15.02 18.69
CA SER A 232 -0.89 -14.72 19.32
C SER A 232 -0.88 -14.78 20.86
N PHE A 233 -2.06 -14.84 21.51
CA PHE A 233 -2.15 -14.71 22.98
C PHE A 233 -2.76 -15.92 23.68
N LEU A 234 -2.74 -17.11 23.04
CA LEU A 234 -3.10 -18.35 23.70
C LEU A 234 -1.95 -18.84 24.60
N THR A 235 -2.29 -19.40 25.72
CA THR A 235 -1.33 -20.02 26.64
C THR A 235 -0.96 -21.44 26.18
N PRO A 236 0.32 -21.85 26.28
CA PRO A 236 1.48 -21.01 26.57
C PRO A 236 1.81 -20.06 25.39
N SER A 237 2.07 -18.78 25.70
CA SER A 237 2.29 -17.74 24.67
C SER A 237 3.64 -17.88 23.96
N ASP A 238 4.63 -18.45 24.65
CA ASP A 238 5.96 -18.77 24.13
C ASP A 238 5.95 -19.93 23.12
N ALA A 239 4.89 -20.73 23.09
CA ALA A 239 4.73 -21.78 22.08
C ALA A 239 4.52 -21.24 20.66
N TYR A 240 4.10 -19.98 20.45
CA TYR A 240 3.95 -19.40 19.11
C TYR A 240 5.28 -18.80 18.66
N ILE A 241 5.92 -19.44 17.66
CA ILE A 241 7.24 -19.07 17.16
C ILE A 241 7.15 -18.45 15.76
N THR A 242 8.20 -17.74 15.33
CA THR A 242 8.32 -17.19 13.99
C THR A 242 8.84 -18.24 12.99
N CYS A 243 8.69 -17.97 11.69
CA CYS A 243 9.23 -18.86 10.65
C CYS A 243 10.76 -18.97 10.69
N THR A 244 11.45 -17.95 11.26
CA THR A 244 12.91 -17.89 11.38
C THR A 244 13.43 -18.36 12.75
N SER A 245 12.55 -18.82 13.64
CA SER A 245 12.97 -19.27 14.97
C SER A 245 13.91 -20.49 14.90
N VAL A 246 14.99 -20.40 15.66
CA VAL A 246 16.06 -21.40 15.76
C VAL A 246 16.47 -21.60 17.23
N TYR A 247 17.19 -22.67 17.52
CA TYR A 247 17.78 -22.92 18.85
C TYR A 247 19.27 -22.55 18.91
N TRP A 248 19.90 -22.34 17.78
CA TRP A 248 21.31 -21.98 17.69
C TRP A 248 21.48 -20.70 16.89
N GLU A 249 22.09 -19.72 17.50
CA GLU A 249 22.42 -18.45 16.84
C GLU A 249 23.69 -18.62 16.00
N SER A 250 23.75 -17.97 14.85
CA SER A 250 24.83 -18.08 13.88
C SER A 250 26.14 -17.51 14.42
N ASN A 251 27.23 -17.91 13.79
CA ASN A 251 28.59 -17.48 14.08
C ASN A 251 28.93 -17.70 15.57
N ASN A 252 29.33 -16.67 16.29
CA ASN A 252 29.67 -16.74 17.71
C ASN A 252 28.50 -16.38 18.65
N GLY A 253 27.25 -16.31 18.14
CA GLY A 253 26.08 -15.87 18.93
C GLY A 253 25.76 -16.76 20.13
N CYS A 254 26.11 -18.06 20.05
CA CYS A 254 25.98 -18.99 21.18
C CYS A 254 27.17 -19.00 22.15
N GLY A 255 28.22 -18.19 21.89
CA GLY A 255 29.42 -18.11 22.71
C GLY A 255 30.32 -19.35 22.64
N LEU A 256 31.40 -19.31 23.44
CA LEU A 256 32.40 -20.38 23.44
C LEU A 256 31.77 -21.74 23.77
N ASP A 257 32.00 -22.74 22.90
CA ASP A 257 31.42 -24.09 22.99
C ASP A 257 29.89 -24.12 23.10
N GLY A 258 29.22 -23.03 22.67
CA GLY A 258 27.76 -22.92 22.72
C GLY A 258 27.18 -22.62 24.10
N GLN A 259 27.98 -22.16 25.08
CA GLN A 259 27.61 -22.01 26.49
C GLN A 259 26.35 -21.15 26.73
N ASN A 260 26.01 -20.24 25.80
CA ASN A 260 24.89 -19.33 25.91
C ASN A 260 23.58 -19.88 25.33
N CYS A 261 23.61 -20.99 24.59
CA CYS A 261 22.45 -21.57 23.90
C CYS A 261 21.93 -22.90 24.54
N GLY A 262 22.47 -23.29 25.70
CA GLY A 262 21.95 -24.47 26.42
C GLY A 262 20.53 -24.25 26.99
N PRO A 263 19.85 -25.32 27.46
CA PRO A 263 20.27 -26.70 27.49
C PRO A 263 20.25 -27.36 26.10
N PHE A 264 21.14 -28.36 25.88
CA PHE A 264 21.29 -29.04 24.60
C PHE A 264 20.56 -30.40 24.53
N SER A 265 20.11 -30.94 25.66
CA SER A 265 19.41 -32.21 25.75
C SER A 265 18.34 -32.16 26.82
N ASP A 266 17.46 -33.18 26.80
CA ASP A 266 16.44 -33.46 27.81
C ASP A 266 15.36 -32.36 27.98
N SER A 267 15.20 -31.50 27.00
CA SER A 267 14.13 -30.51 26.91
C SER A 267 13.15 -30.84 25.81
N SER A 268 11.86 -30.71 26.08
CA SER A 268 10.80 -30.86 25.08
C SER A 268 10.02 -29.56 24.99
N PHE A 269 9.63 -29.20 23.79
CA PHE A 269 8.98 -27.95 23.50
C PHE A 269 7.84 -28.14 22.48
N ASP A 270 6.64 -27.75 22.88
CA ASP A 270 5.47 -27.69 22.02
C ASP A 270 5.39 -26.32 21.36
N PHE A 271 5.19 -26.27 20.06
CA PHE A 271 5.20 -25.01 19.33
C PHE A 271 4.09 -24.91 18.29
N ARG A 272 3.77 -23.67 17.94
CA ARG A 272 2.85 -23.28 16.86
C ARG A 272 3.62 -22.51 15.80
N CYS A 273 3.44 -22.92 14.55
CA CYS A 273 3.99 -22.24 13.39
C CYS A 273 2.92 -21.45 12.63
N PRO A 274 3.23 -20.25 12.16
CA PRO A 274 2.38 -19.54 11.22
C PRO A 274 2.32 -20.25 9.86
N ALA A 275 1.38 -19.86 9.02
CA ALA A 275 1.34 -20.24 7.60
C ALA A 275 2.44 -19.57 6.78
N GLN A 276 2.71 -20.10 5.58
CA GLN A 276 3.62 -19.54 4.57
C GLN A 276 5.09 -19.49 4.98
N CYS A 277 5.55 -20.34 5.91
CA CYS A 277 6.95 -20.40 6.30
C CYS A 277 7.87 -20.97 5.19
N SER A 278 7.33 -21.60 4.16
CA SER A 278 8.10 -22.01 2.99
C SER A 278 8.64 -20.83 2.17
N THR A 279 8.00 -19.66 2.27
CA THR A 279 8.39 -18.44 1.54
C THR A 279 9.34 -17.54 2.32
N VAL A 280 9.57 -17.83 3.60
CA VAL A 280 10.50 -17.09 4.44
C VAL A 280 11.90 -17.68 4.26
N VAL A 281 12.72 -16.95 3.51
CA VAL A 281 14.02 -17.39 3.03
C VAL A 281 15.14 -16.51 3.59
N LEU A 282 16.38 -17.03 3.59
CA LEU A 282 17.55 -16.23 3.88
C LEU A 282 17.76 -15.18 2.79
N GLU A 283 17.81 -13.91 3.13
CA GLU A 283 18.13 -12.82 2.19
C GLU A 283 19.64 -12.67 1.98
N ASN A 284 20.42 -12.90 3.04
CA ASN A 284 21.88 -12.95 2.97
C ASN A 284 22.35 -14.40 3.00
N PRO A 285 23.45 -14.72 2.27
CA PRO A 285 24.00 -16.05 2.29
C PRO A 285 24.40 -16.45 3.72
N ARG A 286 23.99 -17.63 4.17
CA ARG A 286 24.45 -18.22 5.42
C ARG A 286 25.44 -19.33 5.10
N THR A 287 26.64 -19.25 5.67
CA THR A 287 27.65 -20.31 5.56
C THR A 287 27.36 -21.39 6.60
N VAL A 288 27.22 -22.63 6.15
CA VAL A 288 26.96 -23.82 6.96
C VAL A 288 27.96 -24.90 6.54
N GLY A 289 28.95 -25.18 7.39
CA GLY A 289 30.09 -25.98 6.98
C GLY A 289 30.87 -25.31 5.86
N ASP A 290 30.94 -25.92 4.67
CA ASP A 290 31.53 -25.37 3.44
C ASP A 290 30.46 -24.91 2.41
N GLU A 291 29.16 -25.06 2.70
CA GLU A 291 28.10 -24.69 1.80
C GLU A 291 27.55 -23.27 2.12
N GLN A 292 27.18 -22.54 1.07
CA GLN A 292 26.45 -21.30 1.19
C GLN A 292 24.96 -21.52 0.89
N VAL A 293 24.10 -21.19 1.85
CA VAL A 293 22.65 -21.31 1.76
C VAL A 293 22.05 -19.92 1.60
N GLU A 294 21.36 -19.66 0.49
CA GLU A 294 20.65 -18.39 0.25
C GLU A 294 19.37 -18.59 -0.54
N PHE A 295 18.40 -17.69 -0.37
CA PHE A 295 17.08 -17.69 -1.03
C PHE A 295 16.25 -18.97 -0.84
N VAL A 296 16.56 -19.73 0.21
CA VAL A 296 15.75 -20.85 0.70
C VAL A 296 15.64 -20.75 2.23
N PRO A 297 14.64 -21.39 2.86
CA PRO A 297 14.63 -21.54 4.30
C PRO A 297 15.84 -22.34 4.77
N LEU A 298 16.45 -21.93 5.87
CA LEU A 298 17.60 -22.66 6.43
C LEU A 298 17.13 -23.97 7.09
N ILE A 299 17.48 -25.09 6.48
CA ILE A 299 17.22 -26.43 7.02
C ILE A 299 18.50 -27.26 6.91
N VAL A 300 18.97 -27.80 8.04
CA VAL A 300 20.18 -28.63 8.10
C VAL A 300 19.82 -29.98 8.70
N GLY A 301 20.00 -31.05 7.92
CA GLY A 301 19.69 -32.43 8.33
C GLY A 301 18.30 -32.89 7.94
N GLY A 302 17.73 -33.82 8.72
CA GLY A 302 16.39 -34.39 8.52
C GLY A 302 16.34 -35.64 7.64
N GLY A 303 17.46 -36.04 7.01
CA GLY A 303 17.50 -37.20 6.13
C GLY A 303 17.76 -38.55 6.81
N ASP A 304 18.04 -38.56 8.11
CA ASP A 304 18.16 -39.77 8.88
C ASP A 304 16.79 -40.40 9.22
N VAL A 305 16.77 -41.63 9.68
CA VAL A 305 15.55 -42.40 10.00
C VAL A 305 14.68 -41.67 11.04
N ASN A 306 15.32 -40.97 11.98
CA ASN A 306 14.65 -40.27 13.07
C ASN A 306 14.37 -38.78 12.75
N ARG A 307 14.73 -38.31 11.55
CA ARG A 307 14.60 -36.90 11.11
C ARG A 307 15.23 -35.95 12.11
N THR A 308 16.55 -36.07 12.28
CA THR A 308 17.34 -35.24 13.19
C THR A 308 17.78 -33.97 12.48
N TYR A 309 17.50 -32.82 13.08
CA TYR A 309 17.84 -31.52 12.56
C TYR A 309 18.88 -30.83 13.44
N ARG A 310 19.73 -30.00 12.83
CA ARG A 310 20.74 -29.19 13.53
C ARG A 310 20.10 -27.99 14.20
N GLY A 311 20.69 -27.50 15.29
CA GLY A 311 20.15 -26.43 16.14
C GLY A 311 19.85 -25.11 15.44
N ASP A 312 20.55 -24.76 14.36
CA ASP A 312 20.38 -23.54 13.56
C ASP A 312 19.30 -23.67 12.46
N THR A 313 18.64 -24.82 12.36
CA THR A 313 17.53 -25.05 11.41
C THR A 313 16.30 -24.23 11.80
N PHE A 314 15.66 -23.60 10.80
CA PHE A 314 14.35 -22.95 10.96
C PHE A 314 13.31 -24.00 11.32
N ILE A 315 12.82 -23.96 12.58
CA ILE A 315 11.97 -24.99 13.15
C ILE A 315 10.69 -25.20 12.34
N CYS A 316 10.02 -24.12 11.92
CA CYS A 316 8.79 -24.20 11.15
C CYS A 316 9.01 -24.74 9.73
N ALA A 317 10.10 -24.38 9.08
CA ALA A 317 10.46 -24.92 7.76
C ALA A 317 10.77 -26.41 7.82
N ALA A 318 11.47 -26.88 8.87
CA ALA A 318 11.70 -28.29 9.11
C ALA A 318 10.39 -29.06 9.41
N ALA A 319 9.45 -28.47 10.15
CA ALA A 319 8.14 -29.07 10.41
C ALA A 319 7.30 -29.20 9.12
N LEU A 320 7.42 -28.24 8.19
CA LEU A 320 6.84 -28.34 6.83
C LEU A 320 7.51 -29.46 6.05
N GLN A 321 8.84 -29.50 6.01
CA GLN A 321 9.58 -30.55 5.33
C GLN A 321 9.26 -31.96 5.88
N ALA A 322 9.08 -32.08 7.19
CA ALA A 322 8.66 -33.31 7.85
C ALA A 322 7.19 -33.69 7.57
N GLY A 323 6.36 -32.79 7.01
CA GLY A 323 4.95 -33.01 6.74
C GLY A 323 4.05 -32.95 8.00
N LEU A 324 4.53 -32.36 9.09
CA LEU A 324 3.79 -32.26 10.37
C LEU A 324 2.80 -31.09 10.37
N ILE A 325 3.10 -30.03 9.62
CA ILE A 325 2.27 -28.84 9.49
C ILE A 325 1.97 -28.52 8.03
N SER A 326 0.98 -27.67 7.78
CA SER A 326 0.59 -27.27 6.43
C SER A 326 1.07 -25.84 6.14
N ASP A 327 1.64 -25.62 4.96
CA ASP A 327 2.09 -24.30 4.56
C ASP A 327 0.95 -23.27 4.46
N ASN A 328 -0.26 -23.71 4.08
CA ASN A 328 -1.42 -22.82 3.94
C ASN A 328 -2.12 -22.47 5.28
N ARG A 329 -1.91 -23.24 6.33
CA ARG A 329 -2.65 -23.09 7.59
C ARG A 329 -1.76 -23.06 8.84
N GLY A 330 -0.44 -23.18 8.65
CA GLY A 330 0.44 -23.41 9.77
C GLY A 330 0.14 -24.74 10.48
N GLY A 331 0.42 -24.80 11.76
CA GLY A 331 0.14 -26.02 12.56
C GLY A 331 0.85 -26.00 13.90
N CYS A 332 0.64 -27.08 14.67
CA CYS A 332 1.37 -27.35 15.89
C CYS A 332 2.21 -28.61 15.73
N ALA A 333 3.35 -28.60 16.39
CA ALA A 333 4.19 -29.78 16.56
C ALA A 333 4.92 -29.72 17.91
N SER A 334 5.63 -30.77 18.22
CA SER A 334 6.48 -30.87 19.41
C SER A 334 7.86 -31.36 18.99
N LEU A 335 8.88 -30.86 19.65
CA LEU A 335 10.25 -31.33 19.44
C LEU A 335 10.94 -31.61 20.78
N SER A 336 12.01 -32.44 20.71
CA SER A 336 12.89 -32.70 21.83
C SER A 336 14.34 -32.45 21.44
N LEU A 337 15.09 -31.79 22.33
CA LEU A 337 16.52 -31.59 22.18
C LEU A 337 17.24 -32.89 22.51
N ILE A 338 18.23 -33.26 21.72
CA ILE A 338 18.99 -34.50 21.87
C ILE A 338 20.49 -34.30 22.12
N GLY A 339 20.96 -33.04 22.13
CA GLY A 339 22.38 -32.72 22.32
C GLY A 339 23.27 -33.03 21.12
N ASN A 340 24.48 -33.49 21.40
CA ASN A 340 25.47 -33.81 20.36
C ASN A 340 24.94 -34.84 19.38
N PHE A 341 25.04 -34.50 18.11
CA PHE A 341 24.71 -35.39 17.00
C PHE A 341 25.72 -35.29 15.84
N THR A 342 25.83 -36.36 15.10
CA THR A 342 26.74 -36.49 13.93
C THR A 342 25.90 -36.93 12.73
N ASP A 343 26.38 -36.69 11.52
CA ASP A 343 25.75 -37.10 10.26
C ASP A 343 24.37 -36.51 9.99
N PHE A 344 24.33 -35.20 9.90
CA PHE A 344 23.14 -34.47 9.43
C PHE A 344 22.95 -34.73 7.93
N LEU A 345 22.15 -35.74 7.59
CA LEU A 345 21.91 -36.12 6.20
C LEU A 345 20.88 -35.18 5.54
N PRO A 346 21.12 -34.78 4.28
CA PRO A 346 20.17 -33.92 3.55
C PRO A 346 18.87 -34.67 3.21
N LEU A 347 17.76 -33.91 3.11
CA LEU A 347 16.45 -34.42 2.73
C LEU A 347 15.77 -33.44 1.74
N SER A 348 15.10 -34.03 0.72
CA SER A 348 14.16 -33.26 -0.13
C SER A 348 12.75 -33.83 0.05
N ALA A 349 11.87 -33.06 0.67
CA ALA A 349 10.49 -33.46 0.92
C ALA A 349 9.57 -32.23 0.97
N HIS A 350 8.31 -32.39 0.56
CA HIS A 350 7.27 -31.35 0.59
C HIS A 350 7.69 -30.01 -0.05
N GLY A 351 8.53 -30.07 -1.09
CA GLY A 351 9.01 -28.88 -1.82
C GLY A 351 10.16 -28.12 -1.15
N LEU A 352 10.69 -28.62 -0.02
CA LEU A 352 11.83 -28.06 0.71
C LEU A 352 13.01 -29.00 0.65
N THR A 353 14.21 -28.44 0.50
CA THR A 353 15.47 -29.19 0.49
C THR A 353 16.35 -28.69 1.62
N SER A 354 16.88 -29.59 2.43
CA SER A 354 17.88 -29.30 3.47
C SER A 354 19.28 -29.53 2.96
N VAL A 355 20.25 -28.85 3.57
CA VAL A 355 21.68 -29.16 3.46
C VAL A 355 22.07 -30.19 4.53
N GLY A 356 23.16 -30.88 4.32
CA GLY A 356 23.62 -31.82 5.31
C GLY A 356 25.02 -32.33 5.02
N PHE A 357 25.76 -32.54 6.08
CA PHE A 357 27.13 -33.06 6.02
C PHE A 357 27.51 -33.72 7.35
N PRO A 358 28.51 -34.63 7.33
CA PRO A 358 28.95 -35.27 8.54
C PRO A 358 29.80 -34.32 9.38
N THR A 359 29.24 -33.87 10.49
CA THR A 359 29.92 -33.02 11.48
C THR A 359 29.37 -33.31 12.87
N VAL A 360 30.16 -33.10 13.92
CA VAL A 360 29.65 -33.14 15.29
C VAL A 360 29.14 -31.76 15.68
N PHE A 361 27.85 -31.65 16.01
CA PHE A 361 27.28 -30.42 16.46
C PHE A 361 26.63 -30.58 17.83
N PRO A 362 26.81 -29.64 18.79
CA PRO A 362 26.44 -29.85 20.19
C PRO A 362 24.93 -29.80 20.42
N LEU A 363 24.17 -29.25 19.50
CA LEU A 363 22.73 -29.07 19.60
C LEU A 363 22.01 -29.64 18.38
N ALA A 364 21.29 -30.72 18.60
CA ALA A 364 20.37 -31.29 17.64
C ALA A 364 18.99 -31.51 18.28
N TRP A 365 17.98 -31.68 17.44
CA TRP A 365 16.63 -31.92 17.90
C TRP A 365 15.86 -32.82 16.93
N ARG A 366 14.77 -33.43 17.44
CA ARG A 366 13.84 -34.29 16.70
C ARG A 366 12.42 -33.92 16.99
N PHE A 367 11.52 -34.19 16.05
CA PHE A 367 10.11 -34.05 16.31
C PHE A 367 9.57 -35.21 17.16
N ASN A 368 8.64 -34.88 18.05
CA ASN A 368 7.87 -35.84 18.82
C ASN A 368 6.60 -36.24 18.04
N ASP A 369 6.07 -37.44 18.35
CA ASP A 369 4.86 -37.95 17.65
C ASP A 369 3.60 -37.16 17.98
N HIS A 370 3.53 -36.52 19.16
CA HIS A 370 2.35 -35.81 19.64
C HIS A 370 2.70 -34.48 20.26
N THR A 371 1.79 -33.50 20.08
CA THR A 371 1.81 -32.21 20.76
C THR A 371 0.60 -32.10 21.68
N SER A 372 0.76 -31.40 22.80
CA SER A 372 -0.34 -31.11 23.77
C SER A 372 -1.18 -29.89 23.30
N LEU A 373 -0.73 -29.15 22.31
CA LEU A 373 -1.38 -27.91 21.90
C LEU A 373 -2.66 -28.16 21.10
N SER A 374 -3.64 -27.30 21.32
CA SER A 374 -4.87 -27.19 20.56
C SER A 374 -4.94 -25.81 19.85
N SER A 375 -5.83 -25.67 18.88
CA SER A 375 -6.01 -24.40 18.13
C SER A 375 -4.77 -24.00 17.34
N CYS A 376 -4.36 -24.87 16.44
CA CYS A 376 -3.10 -24.80 15.70
C CYS A 376 -3.19 -24.03 14.37
N ALA A 377 -4.40 -23.65 13.95
CA ALA A 377 -4.54 -22.97 12.66
C ALA A 377 -4.12 -21.49 12.74
N ASP A 378 -3.43 -21.03 11.71
CA ASP A 378 -3.18 -19.61 11.49
C ASP A 378 -4.49 -18.91 11.08
N ASN A 379 -4.83 -17.83 11.77
CA ASN A 379 -6.06 -17.07 11.57
C ASN A 379 -5.85 -15.77 10.77
N ARG A 380 -4.65 -15.51 10.23
CA ARG A 380 -4.34 -14.27 9.53
C ARG A 380 -5.25 -14.03 8.33
N ASP A 381 -5.46 -15.03 7.49
CA ASP A 381 -6.34 -14.93 6.32
C ASP A 381 -7.80 -14.71 6.70
N ALA A 382 -8.26 -15.38 7.77
CA ALA A 382 -9.62 -15.20 8.28
C ALA A 382 -9.82 -13.80 8.86
N ALA A 383 -8.83 -13.26 9.58
CA ALA A 383 -8.84 -11.90 10.08
C ALA A 383 -8.82 -10.86 8.95
N LEU A 384 -8.03 -11.10 7.90
CA LEU A 384 -8.01 -10.26 6.71
C LEU A 384 -9.38 -10.24 6.02
N ALA A 385 -9.95 -11.41 5.78
CA ALA A 385 -11.27 -11.54 5.16
C ALA A 385 -12.36 -10.84 5.99
N MET A 386 -12.33 -10.98 7.32
CA MET A 386 -13.24 -10.28 8.23
C MET A 386 -13.08 -8.76 8.12
N ASN A 387 -11.85 -8.25 8.12
CA ASN A 387 -11.57 -6.82 8.05
C ASN A 387 -11.97 -6.21 6.69
N ILE A 388 -11.74 -6.93 5.59
CA ILE A 388 -12.21 -6.53 4.25
C ILE A 388 -13.75 -6.47 4.25
N LEU A 389 -14.42 -7.49 4.77
CA LEU A 389 -15.89 -7.52 4.84
C LEU A 389 -16.45 -6.39 5.70
N VAL A 390 -15.89 -6.16 6.89
CA VAL A 390 -16.33 -5.11 7.81
C VAL A 390 -16.13 -3.72 7.19
N THR A 391 -14.98 -3.47 6.56
CA THR A 391 -14.75 -2.20 5.87
C THR A 391 -15.67 -2.01 4.67
N PHE A 392 -15.99 -3.06 3.94
CA PHE A 392 -16.99 -3.03 2.86
C PHE A 392 -18.38 -2.70 3.40
N ILE A 393 -18.83 -3.35 4.48
CA ILE A 393 -20.11 -3.04 5.16
C ILE A 393 -20.14 -1.59 5.64
N LEU A 394 -19.03 -1.09 6.18
CA LEU A 394 -18.88 0.30 6.62
C LEU A 394 -19.15 1.29 5.47
N PHE A 395 -18.60 1.07 4.28
CA PHE A 395 -18.77 1.95 3.13
C PHE A 395 -20.16 1.81 2.48
N VAL A 396 -20.64 0.59 2.31
CA VAL A 396 -21.81 0.29 1.47
C VAL A 396 -23.11 0.30 2.29
N VAL A 397 -23.08 -0.22 3.51
CA VAL A 397 -24.28 -0.44 4.32
C VAL A 397 -24.47 0.66 5.35
N LEU A 398 -23.51 0.81 6.27
CA LEU A 398 -23.65 1.73 7.43
C LEU A 398 -23.48 3.18 7.05
N ARG A 399 -22.56 3.48 6.17
CA ARG A 399 -22.31 4.82 5.62
C ARG A 399 -22.32 5.95 6.67
N PRO A 400 -21.50 5.87 7.72
CA PRO A 400 -21.39 6.95 8.69
C PRO A 400 -20.74 8.18 8.02
N LYS A 401 -20.60 9.28 8.76
CA LYS A 401 -19.92 10.48 8.25
C LYS A 401 -18.53 10.13 7.75
N ALA A 402 -18.07 10.78 6.68
CA ALA A 402 -16.78 10.51 6.04
C ALA A 402 -15.59 10.48 7.01
N ILE A 403 -15.57 11.39 7.99
CA ILE A 403 -14.52 11.41 9.03
C ILE A 403 -14.52 10.13 9.90
N VAL A 404 -15.69 9.57 10.19
CA VAL A 404 -15.79 8.31 10.96
C VAL A 404 -15.28 7.15 10.12
N VAL A 405 -15.65 7.08 8.84
CA VAL A 405 -15.13 6.08 7.90
C VAL A 405 -13.60 6.13 7.87
N PHE A 406 -13.02 7.31 7.74
CA PHE A 406 -11.58 7.51 7.72
C PHE A 406 -10.91 6.94 8.99
N TRP A 407 -11.42 7.29 10.18
CA TRP A 407 -10.84 6.80 11.43
C TRP A 407 -11.02 5.30 11.62
N CYS A 408 -12.14 4.73 11.15
CA CYS A 408 -12.30 3.27 11.13
C CYS A 408 -11.23 2.59 10.27
N LEU A 409 -10.93 3.13 9.08
CA LEU A 409 -9.86 2.59 8.23
C LEU A 409 -8.49 2.67 8.91
N VAL A 410 -8.17 3.80 9.55
CA VAL A 410 -6.91 3.97 10.29
C VAL A 410 -6.79 2.94 11.42
N CYS A 411 -7.81 2.81 12.25
CA CYS A 411 -7.78 1.88 13.37
C CYS A 411 -7.75 0.42 12.91
N ILE A 412 -8.64 0.03 11.98
CA ILE A 412 -8.70 -1.34 11.47
C ILE A 412 -7.39 -1.73 10.78
N GLY A 413 -6.86 -0.83 9.92
CA GLY A 413 -5.61 -1.10 9.20
C GLY A 413 -4.41 -1.22 10.13
N PHE A 414 -4.22 -0.29 11.05
CA PHE A 414 -3.10 -0.32 12.00
C PHE A 414 -3.10 -1.59 12.83
N TRP A 415 -4.23 -1.90 13.50
CA TRP A 415 -4.31 -3.07 14.37
C TRP A 415 -4.33 -4.39 13.62
N HIS A 416 -4.81 -4.40 12.35
CA HIS A 416 -4.66 -5.57 11.51
C HIS A 416 -3.20 -5.87 11.21
N VAL A 417 -2.42 -4.87 10.80
CA VAL A 417 -0.98 -5.06 10.54
C VAL A 417 -0.26 -5.48 11.82
N THR A 418 -0.47 -4.77 12.94
CA THR A 418 0.20 -5.07 14.21
C THR A 418 -0.04 -6.52 14.71
N LEU A 419 -1.26 -7.04 14.54
CA LEU A 419 -1.66 -8.30 15.16
C LEU A 419 -1.69 -9.50 14.19
N PHE A 420 -1.74 -9.24 12.87
CA PHE A 420 -1.94 -10.27 11.85
C PHE A 420 -0.96 -10.21 10.66
N SER A 421 0.01 -9.29 10.63
CA SER A 421 1.16 -9.42 9.73
C SER A 421 2.14 -10.47 10.27
N GLN A 422 3.23 -10.75 9.55
CA GLN A 422 4.31 -11.56 10.12
C GLN A 422 5.03 -10.75 11.20
N PRO A 423 4.86 -11.07 12.50
CA PRO A 423 5.49 -10.31 13.56
C PRO A 423 6.97 -10.68 13.68
N GLN A 424 7.79 -9.70 14.02
CA GLN A 424 9.20 -9.93 14.37
C GLN A 424 9.35 -10.62 15.71
N SER A 425 8.35 -10.49 16.58
CA SER A 425 8.28 -11.17 17.88
C SER A 425 6.88 -11.69 18.16
N ASN A 426 6.75 -12.82 18.86
CA ASN A 426 5.49 -13.40 19.26
C ASN A 426 5.46 -13.66 20.78
N PRO A 427 4.41 -13.19 21.49
CA PRO A 427 3.34 -12.33 20.99
C PRO A 427 3.86 -10.93 20.63
N PRO A 428 3.14 -10.16 19.75
CA PRO A 428 3.52 -8.79 19.45
C PRO A 428 3.53 -7.92 20.72
N PRO A 429 4.56 -7.08 20.96
CA PRO A 429 4.65 -6.23 22.13
C PRO A 429 3.63 -5.10 22.05
N LEU A 430 2.55 -5.19 22.83
CA LEU A 430 1.45 -4.22 22.79
C LEU A 430 1.86 -2.83 23.28
N ASP A 431 2.79 -2.72 24.19
CA ASP A 431 3.35 -1.44 24.68
C ASP A 431 4.04 -0.68 23.54
N VAL A 432 4.87 -1.34 22.74
CA VAL A 432 5.51 -0.76 21.54
C VAL A 432 4.43 -0.39 20.50
N ALA A 433 3.45 -1.28 20.29
CA ALA A 433 2.36 -1.03 19.34
C ALA A 433 1.55 0.21 19.72
N PHE A 434 1.17 0.39 20.99
CA PHE A 434 0.48 1.59 21.47
C PHE A 434 1.38 2.84 21.40
N GLY A 435 2.69 2.70 21.67
CA GLY A 435 3.67 3.76 21.52
C GLY A 435 3.75 4.29 20.09
N THR A 436 3.65 3.41 19.08
CA THR A 436 3.63 3.77 17.66
C THR A 436 2.24 4.27 17.20
N PHE A 437 1.16 3.72 17.76
CA PHE A 437 -0.20 4.09 17.35
C PHE A 437 -0.51 5.57 17.61
N LEU A 438 -0.04 6.13 18.71
CA LEU A 438 -0.30 7.53 19.05
C LEU A 438 0.25 8.52 17.99
N PRO A 439 1.54 8.48 17.59
CA PRO A 439 2.04 9.27 16.47
C PRO A 439 1.27 9.04 15.16
N VAL A 440 0.89 7.79 14.88
CA VAL A 440 0.09 7.44 13.68
C VAL A 440 -1.25 8.17 13.66
N LEU A 441 -1.92 8.33 14.81
CA LEU A 441 -3.16 9.10 14.89
C LEU A 441 -2.94 10.58 14.54
N PHE A 442 -1.85 11.20 15.01
CA PHE A 442 -1.53 12.61 14.68
C PHE A 442 -1.22 12.78 13.19
N ILE A 443 -0.43 11.90 12.61
CA ILE A 443 -0.10 11.92 11.18
C ILE A 443 -1.38 11.69 10.35
N SER A 444 -2.20 10.73 10.75
CA SER A 444 -3.49 10.45 10.08
C SER A 444 -4.44 11.66 10.16
N TYR A 445 -4.44 12.41 11.26
CA TYR A 445 -5.19 13.65 11.32
C TYR A 445 -4.71 14.68 10.30
N ALA A 446 -3.39 14.78 10.07
CA ALA A 446 -2.86 15.61 8.98
C ALA A 446 -3.33 15.09 7.60
N PHE A 447 -3.37 13.78 7.37
CA PHE A 447 -3.93 13.22 6.13
C PHE A 447 -5.40 13.56 5.92
N TRP A 448 -6.20 13.49 7.00
CA TRP A 448 -7.57 13.99 6.95
C TRP A 448 -7.63 15.45 6.54
N ARG A 449 -6.86 16.32 7.20
CA ARG A 449 -6.85 17.76 6.97
C ARG A 449 -6.34 18.16 5.58
N LEU A 450 -5.36 17.46 5.03
CA LEU A 450 -4.69 17.82 3.79
C LEU A 450 -5.30 17.16 2.55
N ALA A 451 -5.91 15.98 2.70
CA ALA A 451 -6.37 15.19 1.57
C ALA A 451 -7.81 14.67 1.71
N PHE A 452 -8.09 13.78 2.67
CA PHE A 452 -9.34 13.01 2.72
C PHE A 452 -10.60 13.86 2.89
N ARG A 453 -10.54 14.97 3.63
CA ARG A 453 -11.70 15.86 3.84
C ARG A 453 -12.25 16.47 2.56
N PHE A 454 -11.44 16.54 1.51
CA PHE A 454 -11.85 17.10 0.23
C PHE A 454 -12.40 16.05 -0.73
N THR A 455 -11.99 14.80 -0.57
CA THR A 455 -12.32 13.71 -1.48
C THR A 455 -13.38 12.77 -0.93
N LEU A 456 -13.19 12.22 0.26
CA LEU A 456 -14.08 11.20 0.82
C LEU A 456 -15.54 11.69 0.97
N PRO A 457 -15.86 12.94 1.42
CA PRO A 457 -17.23 13.44 1.43
C PRO A 457 -17.85 13.57 0.04
N ALA A 458 -17.05 13.84 -1.00
CA ALA A 458 -17.56 13.93 -2.37
C ALA A 458 -18.12 12.58 -2.88
N PHE A 459 -17.61 11.47 -2.36
CA PHE A 459 -18.06 10.11 -2.66
C PHE A 459 -19.18 9.59 -1.73
N GLU A 460 -19.66 10.39 -0.76
CA GLU A 460 -20.69 9.94 0.19
C GLU A 460 -22.00 9.48 -0.48
N LYS A 461 -22.31 10.06 -1.66
CA LYS A 461 -23.50 9.69 -2.45
C LYS A 461 -23.30 8.43 -3.29
N LEU A 462 -22.09 7.86 -3.32
CA LEU A 462 -21.61 6.79 -4.19
C LEU A 462 -21.00 5.65 -3.36
N PRO A 463 -21.78 4.98 -2.50
CA PRO A 463 -21.22 4.03 -1.53
C PRO A 463 -20.48 2.85 -2.17
N PHE A 464 -20.98 2.27 -3.23
CA PHE A 464 -20.34 1.13 -3.88
C PHE A 464 -19.09 1.55 -4.65
N GLU A 465 -19.17 2.61 -5.42
CA GLU A 465 -18.03 3.17 -6.13
C GLU A 465 -16.93 3.61 -5.16
N SER A 466 -17.31 4.26 -4.05
CA SER A 466 -16.40 4.64 -2.98
C SER A 466 -15.68 3.44 -2.37
N ALA A 467 -16.42 2.37 -2.09
CA ALA A 467 -15.85 1.11 -1.60
C ALA A 467 -14.81 0.55 -2.57
N ILE A 468 -15.11 0.48 -3.87
CA ILE A 468 -14.17 -0.04 -4.86
C ILE A 468 -12.88 0.80 -4.90
N TRP A 469 -12.98 2.12 -5.05
CA TRP A 469 -11.80 2.97 -5.24
C TRP A 469 -10.94 3.10 -4.00
N TYR A 470 -11.55 3.15 -2.80
CA TYR A 470 -10.79 3.25 -1.56
C TYR A 470 -10.33 1.90 -1.02
N LEU A 471 -11.22 0.90 -0.92
CA LEU A 471 -10.89 -0.35 -0.23
C LEU A 471 -9.99 -1.27 -1.03
N ALA A 472 -10.21 -1.40 -2.35
CA ALA A 472 -9.34 -2.24 -3.18
C ALA A 472 -7.88 -1.79 -3.08
N THR A 473 -7.64 -0.48 -3.13
CA THR A 473 -6.29 0.07 -3.06
C THR A 473 -5.76 0.19 -1.63
N PHE A 474 -6.60 0.41 -0.65
CA PHE A 474 -6.23 0.38 0.76
C PHE A 474 -5.69 -1.00 1.18
N TRP A 475 -6.46 -2.05 0.89
CA TRP A 475 -6.05 -3.42 1.20
C TRP A 475 -4.90 -3.92 0.33
N ALA A 476 -4.73 -3.39 -0.88
CA ALA A 476 -3.54 -3.64 -1.70
C ALA A 476 -2.28 -2.92 -1.17
N GLY A 477 -2.43 -1.80 -0.47
CA GLY A 477 -1.32 -1.06 0.14
C GLY A 477 -0.81 -1.67 1.45
N ILE A 478 -1.61 -2.52 2.12
CA ILE A 478 -1.24 -3.15 3.39
C ILE A 478 -0.13 -4.21 3.25
N PRO A 479 -0.16 -5.17 2.30
CA PRO A 479 0.84 -6.22 2.21
C PRO A 479 2.09 -5.84 1.39
N ILE A 480 2.45 -4.56 1.32
CA ILE A 480 3.65 -4.15 0.57
C ILE A 480 4.89 -4.38 1.42
N ASP A 481 5.65 -5.41 1.05
CA ASP A 481 6.95 -5.69 1.64
C ASP A 481 8.05 -4.77 1.11
N THR A 482 9.13 -4.64 1.88
CA THR A 482 10.30 -3.84 1.49
C THR A 482 11.03 -4.51 0.33
N LEU A 483 11.12 -3.81 -0.80
CA LEU A 483 12.03 -4.16 -1.86
C LEU A 483 13.42 -3.59 -1.50
N THR A 484 14.28 -4.42 -0.90
CA THR A 484 15.67 -4.01 -0.65
C THR A 484 16.51 -4.17 -1.92
N SER A 485 17.58 -3.37 -2.04
CA SER A 485 18.47 -3.45 -3.21
C SER A 485 19.16 -4.81 -3.33
N SER A 486 19.39 -5.50 -2.23
CA SER A 486 19.96 -6.84 -2.19
C SER A 486 18.99 -7.90 -2.69
N SER A 487 17.73 -7.88 -2.25
CA SER A 487 16.70 -8.81 -2.72
C SER A 487 16.35 -8.60 -4.20
N LEU A 488 16.42 -7.35 -4.69
CA LEU A 488 16.16 -7.02 -6.10
C LEU A 488 17.21 -7.60 -7.07
N GLN A 489 18.46 -7.68 -6.66
CA GLN A 489 19.54 -8.21 -7.52
C GLN A 489 19.53 -9.73 -7.61
N LYS A 490 19.00 -10.40 -6.61
CA LYS A 490 19.17 -11.84 -6.39
C LYS A 490 17.92 -12.67 -6.69
N GLN A 491 16.72 -12.13 -6.48
CA GLN A 491 15.47 -12.85 -6.76
C GLN A 491 15.11 -12.84 -8.25
N ARG A 492 14.83 -14.01 -8.82
CA ARG A 492 14.36 -14.15 -10.21
C ARG A 492 13.07 -13.36 -10.43
N GLY A 493 13.07 -12.42 -11.38
CA GLY A 493 11.92 -11.60 -11.71
C GLY A 493 11.75 -10.32 -10.88
N ALA A 494 12.53 -10.08 -9.82
CA ALA A 494 12.42 -8.89 -8.99
C ALA A 494 12.70 -7.59 -9.78
N ILE A 495 13.67 -7.60 -10.70
CA ILE A 495 13.94 -6.46 -11.59
C ILE A 495 12.72 -6.17 -12.48
N THR A 496 12.08 -7.23 -13.03
CA THR A 496 10.88 -7.06 -13.85
C THR A 496 9.72 -6.49 -13.04
N ALA A 497 9.51 -6.98 -11.83
CA ALA A 497 8.50 -6.46 -10.90
C ALA A 497 8.79 -4.99 -10.55
N LEU A 498 10.03 -4.63 -10.25
CA LEU A 498 10.44 -3.25 -9.99
C LEU A 498 10.15 -2.33 -11.17
N VAL A 499 10.50 -2.73 -12.39
CA VAL A 499 10.23 -1.93 -13.59
C VAL A 499 8.72 -1.70 -13.76
N ILE A 500 7.91 -2.74 -13.58
CA ILE A 500 6.44 -2.61 -13.66
C ILE A 500 5.92 -1.66 -12.58
N ILE A 501 6.37 -1.80 -11.34
CA ILE A 501 5.96 -0.92 -10.22
C ILE A 501 6.34 0.53 -10.53
N VAL A 502 7.58 0.79 -10.97
CA VAL A 502 8.06 2.13 -11.31
C VAL A 502 7.22 2.75 -12.44
N LEU A 503 6.88 1.98 -13.48
CA LEU A 503 6.03 2.46 -14.57
C LEU A 503 4.61 2.80 -14.09
N ILE A 504 4.01 1.97 -13.25
CA ILE A 504 2.70 2.22 -12.65
C ILE A 504 2.73 3.49 -11.80
N VAL A 505 3.70 3.59 -10.88
CA VAL A 505 3.86 4.77 -10.00
C VAL A 505 4.11 6.03 -10.82
N ALA A 506 4.96 5.98 -11.84
CA ALA A 506 5.21 7.12 -12.73
C ALA A 506 3.92 7.56 -13.45
N ALA A 507 3.13 6.62 -13.97
CA ALA A 507 1.84 6.91 -14.59
C ALA A 507 0.86 7.56 -13.59
N MET A 508 0.80 7.06 -12.35
CA MET A 508 -0.02 7.62 -11.27
C MET A 508 0.41 9.06 -10.93
N VAL A 509 1.70 9.31 -10.75
CA VAL A 509 2.26 10.64 -10.44
C VAL A 509 2.00 11.61 -11.59
N ILE A 510 2.25 11.21 -12.84
CA ILE A 510 1.99 12.05 -14.02
C ILE A 510 0.50 12.41 -14.11
N ASN A 511 -0.38 11.44 -13.87
CA ASN A 511 -1.82 11.69 -13.85
C ASN A 511 -2.22 12.66 -12.75
N GLN A 512 -1.65 12.51 -11.54
CA GLN A 512 -1.93 13.42 -10.43
C GLN A 512 -1.40 14.84 -10.69
N ILE A 513 -0.21 14.99 -11.25
CA ILE A 513 0.33 16.28 -11.69
C ILE A 513 -0.59 16.94 -12.72
N ARG A 514 -1.17 16.16 -13.66
CA ARG A 514 -2.16 16.68 -14.61
C ARG A 514 -3.41 17.20 -13.92
N ILE A 515 -3.91 16.52 -12.88
CA ILE A 515 -5.04 16.95 -12.07
C ILE A 515 -4.71 18.26 -11.34
N ILE A 516 -3.57 18.31 -10.63
CA ILE A 516 -3.09 19.48 -9.90
C ILE A 516 -2.93 20.69 -10.85
N ARG A 517 -2.38 20.46 -12.06
CA ARG A 517 -2.24 21.49 -13.08
C ARG A 517 -3.60 22.00 -13.59
N LYS A 518 -4.54 21.08 -13.87
CA LYS A 518 -5.88 21.44 -14.37
C LYS A 518 -6.69 22.24 -13.34
N THR A 519 -6.47 22.02 -12.05
CA THR A 519 -7.12 22.73 -10.96
C THR A 519 -6.45 24.05 -10.58
N GLY A 520 -5.32 24.41 -11.23
CA GLY A 520 -4.57 25.66 -10.99
C GLY A 520 -3.67 25.64 -9.75
N TRP A 521 -3.58 24.52 -9.03
CA TRP A 521 -2.80 24.40 -7.79
C TRP A 521 -1.32 24.02 -8.01
N LEU A 522 -0.89 23.82 -9.26
CA LEU A 522 0.47 23.37 -9.56
C LEU A 522 1.57 24.28 -8.97
N PRO A 523 1.51 25.64 -9.06
CA PRO A 523 2.58 26.45 -8.49
C PRO A 523 2.73 26.28 -6.98
N TYR A 524 1.61 26.15 -6.25
CA TYR A 524 1.60 25.93 -4.82
C TYR A 524 2.27 24.59 -4.44
N TYR A 525 1.81 23.49 -5.02
CA TYR A 525 2.37 22.17 -4.74
C TYR A 525 3.81 22.02 -5.23
N LEU A 526 4.15 22.59 -6.39
CA LEU A 526 5.51 22.54 -6.92
C LEU A 526 6.50 23.18 -5.95
N GLY A 527 6.17 24.32 -5.36
CA GLY A 527 7.02 24.97 -4.35
C GLY A 527 7.31 24.06 -3.15
N TRP A 528 6.29 23.41 -2.60
CA TRP A 528 6.45 22.49 -1.48
C TRP A 528 7.24 21.22 -1.85
N TYR A 529 7.00 20.63 -3.01
CA TYR A 529 7.73 19.43 -3.45
C TYR A 529 9.19 19.74 -3.80
N VAL A 530 9.47 20.90 -4.38
CA VAL A 530 10.84 21.35 -4.63
C VAL A 530 11.58 21.59 -3.29
N ALA A 531 10.95 22.28 -2.34
CA ALA A 531 11.55 22.50 -1.02
C ALA A 531 11.80 21.16 -0.30
N GLY A 532 10.84 20.25 -0.29
CA GLY A 532 10.98 18.90 0.28
C GLY A 532 12.08 18.08 -0.40
N GLY A 533 12.18 18.16 -1.73
CA GLY A 533 13.24 17.52 -2.50
C GLY A 533 14.63 18.05 -2.16
N LEU A 534 14.78 19.38 -1.97
CA LEU A 534 16.04 19.97 -1.52
C LEU A 534 16.42 19.48 -0.12
N VAL A 535 15.48 19.41 0.82
CA VAL A 535 15.72 18.84 2.15
C VAL A 535 16.19 17.39 2.04
N ALA A 536 15.53 16.57 1.22
CA ALA A 536 15.92 15.17 1.01
C ALA A 536 17.34 15.04 0.43
N VAL A 537 17.74 15.92 -0.51
CA VAL A 537 19.09 15.95 -1.05
C VAL A 537 20.10 16.31 0.05
N VAL A 538 19.82 17.31 0.88
CA VAL A 538 20.69 17.68 2.01
C VAL A 538 20.87 16.51 2.96
N LEU A 539 19.77 15.81 3.33
CA LEU A 539 19.82 14.65 4.22
C LEU A 539 20.63 13.49 3.60
N ALA A 540 20.50 13.26 2.29
CA ALA A 540 21.24 12.22 1.57
C ALA A 540 22.74 12.51 1.44
N CYS A 541 23.16 13.78 1.58
CA CYS A 541 24.57 14.19 1.52
C CYS A 541 25.25 14.22 2.89
N LEU A 542 24.58 13.85 3.99
CA LEU A 542 25.19 13.83 5.32
C LEU A 542 26.26 12.75 5.41
N PRO A 543 27.51 13.10 5.86
CA PRO A 543 28.57 12.11 5.94
C PRO A 543 28.33 11.10 7.05
N GLY A 544 28.64 9.82 6.77
CA GLY A 544 28.49 8.72 7.73
C GLY A 544 27.07 8.27 7.99
N LEU A 545 26.07 8.84 7.29
CA LEU A 545 24.66 8.45 7.41
C LEU A 545 24.09 8.07 6.05
N VAL A 546 23.21 7.10 6.05
CA VAL A 546 22.46 6.65 4.86
C VAL A 546 21.01 7.14 4.99
N PHE A 547 20.56 7.89 4.00
CA PHE A 547 19.19 8.37 3.94
C PHE A 547 18.27 7.28 3.36
N ARG A 548 17.27 6.86 4.14
CA ARG A 548 16.30 5.84 3.74
C ARG A 548 14.89 6.41 3.64
N LEU A 549 14.30 6.24 2.46
CA LEU A 549 12.89 6.56 2.23
C LEU A 549 12.01 5.37 2.63
N HIS A 550 11.60 5.33 3.88
CA HIS A 550 10.64 4.34 4.36
C HIS A 550 9.24 4.55 3.75
N HIS A 551 8.44 3.50 3.66
CA HIS A 551 7.08 3.52 3.08
C HIS A 551 6.19 4.59 3.71
N TYR A 552 6.27 4.79 5.03
CA TYR A 552 5.50 5.81 5.72
C TYR A 552 5.89 7.22 5.30
N ILE A 553 7.18 7.51 5.05
CA ILE A 553 7.67 8.82 4.58
C ILE A 553 7.16 9.10 3.16
N ILE A 554 7.25 8.12 2.26
CA ILE A 554 6.73 8.26 0.90
C ILE A 554 5.23 8.59 0.94
N SER A 555 4.48 7.88 1.78
CA SER A 555 3.04 8.13 1.96
C SER A 555 2.77 9.54 2.50
N MET A 556 3.53 9.99 3.50
CA MET A 556 3.42 11.33 4.07
C MET A 556 3.71 12.42 3.04
N ALA A 557 4.73 12.22 2.21
CA ALA A 557 5.12 13.18 1.18
C ALA A 557 4.10 13.28 0.04
N LEU A 558 3.52 12.15 -0.40
CA LEU A 558 2.62 12.12 -1.55
C LEU A 558 1.15 12.43 -1.20
N MET A 559 0.71 12.13 0.03
CA MET A 559 -0.68 12.29 0.46
C MET A 559 -1.26 13.69 0.22
N PRO A 560 -0.59 14.80 0.55
CA PRO A 560 -1.15 16.14 0.36
C PRO A 560 -1.53 16.45 -1.08
N GLY A 561 -0.75 15.95 -2.05
CA GLY A 561 -1.01 16.13 -3.47
C GLY A 561 -2.26 15.42 -4.00
N THR A 562 -2.93 14.61 -3.19
CA THR A 562 -4.13 13.84 -3.59
C THR A 562 -5.45 14.48 -3.17
N GLY A 563 -5.45 15.67 -2.55
CA GLY A 563 -6.62 16.34 -1.98
C GLY A 563 -7.63 16.88 -2.99
N PHE A 564 -7.95 16.16 -4.06
CA PHE A 564 -8.88 16.56 -5.11
C PHE A 564 -10.03 15.55 -5.24
N PRO A 565 -11.29 16.00 -5.42
CA PRO A 565 -12.47 15.13 -5.46
C PRO A 565 -12.57 14.37 -6.81
N THR A 566 -11.59 13.51 -7.07
CA THR A 566 -11.51 12.71 -8.30
C THR A 566 -11.30 11.22 -7.97
N ARG A 567 -11.75 10.34 -8.87
CA ARG A 567 -11.54 8.88 -8.74
C ARG A 567 -10.07 8.48 -8.58
N PRO A 568 -9.13 9.01 -9.41
CA PRO A 568 -7.72 8.72 -9.22
C PRO A 568 -7.20 9.15 -7.84
N SER A 569 -7.63 10.31 -7.33
CA SER A 569 -7.22 10.75 -5.98
C SER A 569 -7.74 9.81 -4.89
N ALA A 570 -8.95 9.25 -5.02
CA ALA A 570 -9.48 8.25 -4.09
C ALA A 570 -8.63 6.96 -4.09
N VAL A 571 -8.28 6.47 -5.28
CA VAL A 571 -7.37 5.33 -5.47
C VAL A 571 -6.02 5.57 -4.78
N TYR A 572 -5.41 6.74 -5.04
CA TYR A 572 -4.10 7.08 -4.46
C TYR A 572 -4.17 7.24 -2.94
N GLN A 573 -5.22 7.86 -2.42
CA GLN A 573 -5.42 8.00 -0.97
C GLN A 573 -5.59 6.66 -0.28
N GLY A 574 -6.40 5.76 -0.84
CA GLY A 574 -6.56 4.41 -0.30
C GLY A 574 -5.22 3.68 -0.24
N PHE A 575 -4.50 3.66 -1.35
CA PHE A 575 -3.19 2.99 -1.44
C PHE A 575 -2.16 3.59 -0.47
N LEU A 576 -1.99 4.91 -0.48
CA LEU A 576 -1.03 5.59 0.39
C LEU A 576 -1.37 5.44 1.88
N LEU A 577 -2.66 5.39 2.23
CA LEU A 577 -3.06 5.12 3.62
C LEU A 577 -2.70 3.69 4.03
N GLY A 578 -2.99 2.69 3.19
CA GLY A 578 -2.60 1.29 3.44
C GLY A 578 -1.09 1.15 3.61
N MET A 579 -0.30 1.70 2.68
CA MET A 579 1.16 1.68 2.71
C MET A 579 1.75 2.43 3.93
N PHE A 580 1.13 3.55 4.35
CA PHE A 580 1.51 4.27 5.55
C PHE A 580 1.30 3.42 6.80
N LEU A 581 0.12 2.81 6.93
CA LEU A 581 -0.22 1.99 8.10
C LEU A 581 0.64 0.72 8.16
N ASN A 582 0.93 0.09 7.03
CA ASN A 582 1.86 -1.03 6.97
C ASN A 582 3.26 -0.60 7.44
N GLY A 583 3.83 0.45 6.84
CA GLY A 583 5.16 0.92 7.20
C GLY A 583 5.29 1.30 8.67
N ALA A 584 4.26 1.94 9.24
CA ALA A 584 4.28 2.37 10.64
C ALA A 584 4.02 1.21 11.63
N ALA A 585 3.10 0.28 11.31
CA ALA A 585 2.69 -0.76 12.25
C ALA A 585 3.59 -2.00 12.22
N ALA A 586 4.15 -2.37 11.04
CA ALA A 586 5.04 -3.53 10.92
C ALA A 586 6.49 -3.21 11.30
N PHE A 587 6.98 -2.02 10.97
CA PHE A 587 8.39 -1.64 11.12
C PHE A 587 8.62 -0.52 12.14
N GLY A 588 7.57 0.07 12.69
CA GLY A 588 7.67 1.27 13.51
C GLY A 588 7.85 2.54 12.68
N LEU A 589 8.10 3.66 13.37
CA LEU A 589 8.48 4.93 12.75
C LEU A 589 10.00 5.06 12.80
N ASP A 590 10.70 4.15 12.13
CA ASP A 590 12.16 4.08 12.12
C ASP A 590 12.81 5.36 11.61
N SER A 591 14.06 5.60 12.07
CA SER A 591 14.83 6.76 11.66
C SER A 591 15.07 6.78 10.15
N ILE A 592 14.87 7.96 9.54
CA ILE A 592 15.17 8.19 8.12
C ILE A 592 16.68 8.31 7.84
N LEU A 593 17.47 8.48 8.89
CA LEU A 593 18.94 8.55 8.85
C LEU A 593 19.46 7.42 9.72
N GLN A 594 20.18 6.49 9.10
CA GLN A 594 20.75 5.32 9.78
C GLN A 594 22.24 5.23 9.46
N THR A 595 23.00 4.67 10.40
CA THR A 595 24.42 4.39 10.14
C THR A 595 24.55 3.16 9.21
N PRO A 596 25.64 3.04 8.43
CA PRO A 596 25.90 1.83 7.66
C PRO A 596 25.88 0.56 8.51
N ALA A 597 26.37 0.63 9.75
CA ALA A 597 26.38 -0.50 10.68
C ALA A 597 24.97 -0.99 11.08
N GLU A 598 24.03 -0.05 11.30
CA GLU A 598 22.61 -0.41 11.59
C GLU A 598 21.92 -1.08 10.39
N LEU A 599 22.44 -0.88 9.18
CA LEU A 599 21.83 -1.40 7.95
C LEU A 599 22.36 -2.78 7.54
N VAL A 600 23.46 -3.20 8.11
CA VAL A 600 24.12 -4.46 7.73
C VAL A 600 23.30 -5.69 8.16
N GLN A 601 22.55 -5.58 9.29
CA GLN A 601 21.82 -6.70 9.90
C GLN A 601 22.73 -7.93 10.07
N ASP A 602 22.43 -9.03 9.36
CA ASP A 602 23.20 -10.28 9.36
C ASP A 602 24.17 -10.39 8.17
N ALA A 603 24.34 -9.34 7.36
CA ALA A 603 25.33 -9.31 6.28
C ALA A 603 26.74 -8.98 6.82
N PRO A 604 27.81 -9.28 6.06
CA PRO A 604 29.17 -8.95 6.45
C PRO A 604 29.37 -7.45 6.70
N LEU A 605 30.11 -7.14 7.76
CA LEU A 605 30.43 -5.75 8.15
C LEU A 605 31.47 -5.08 7.23
N GLY A 606 32.19 -5.88 6.43
CA GLY A 606 33.32 -5.42 5.60
C GLY A 606 34.58 -5.18 6.41
N THR A 607 34.74 -5.88 7.54
CA THR A 607 35.93 -5.77 8.40
C THR A 607 37.13 -6.47 7.78
N THR A 608 38.34 -6.13 8.28
CA THR A 608 39.58 -6.82 7.89
C THR A 608 39.49 -8.29 8.25
N LEU A 609 39.78 -9.16 7.30
CA LEU A 609 39.81 -10.61 7.53
C LEU A 609 41.22 -11.07 7.91
N PRO A 610 41.34 -11.98 8.90
CA PRO A 610 42.63 -12.66 9.17
C PRO A 610 42.93 -13.71 8.10
N SER A 611 44.16 -14.17 8.03
CA SER A 611 44.58 -15.22 7.10
C SER A 611 45.17 -16.43 7.83
N PHE A 612 44.85 -17.61 7.32
CA PHE A 612 45.50 -18.84 7.78
C PHE A 612 46.91 -18.93 7.19
N ILE A 613 47.94 -19.26 8.03
CA ILE A 613 49.25 -19.64 7.61
C ILE A 613 49.21 -21.11 7.13
N THR A 614 48.46 -21.96 7.85
CA THR A 614 48.21 -23.33 7.41
C THR A 614 47.42 -23.30 6.10
N ASN A 615 47.96 -23.93 5.07
CA ASN A 615 47.40 -23.95 3.73
C ASN A 615 47.65 -25.32 3.04
N SER A 616 47.05 -25.48 1.87
CA SER A 616 47.13 -26.73 1.06
C SER A 616 48.56 -27.14 0.69
N THR A 617 49.55 -26.25 0.76
CA THR A 617 50.93 -26.53 0.41
C THR A 617 51.82 -26.89 1.60
N ASN A 618 51.48 -26.42 2.80
CA ASN A 618 52.31 -26.61 4.01
C ASN A 618 51.67 -27.53 5.06
N TYR A 619 50.37 -27.88 4.91
CA TYR A 619 49.75 -28.86 5.80
C TYR A 619 50.40 -30.22 5.67
N ASN A 620 50.88 -30.80 6.80
CA ASN A 620 51.59 -32.09 6.82
C ASN A 620 50.69 -33.20 7.39
N ALA A 621 50.04 -33.96 6.54
CA ALA A 621 49.17 -35.08 6.92
C ALA A 621 49.91 -36.26 7.58
N SER A 622 51.28 -36.26 7.60
CA SER A 622 52.05 -37.29 8.27
C SER A 622 52.15 -37.12 9.79
N ILE A 623 51.81 -35.94 10.30
CA ILE A 623 51.69 -35.67 11.75
C ILE A 623 50.38 -36.32 12.24
N PRO A 624 50.39 -37.05 13.37
CA PRO A 624 49.15 -37.57 13.95
C PRO A 624 48.14 -36.47 14.18
N PHE A 625 46.85 -36.74 13.93
CA PHE A 625 45.79 -35.75 13.98
C PHE A 625 45.72 -35.04 15.36
N GLU A 626 45.92 -35.76 16.45
CA GLU A 626 45.98 -35.28 17.82
C GLU A 626 47.10 -34.26 18.09
N ASP A 627 48.19 -34.33 17.30
CA ASP A 627 49.32 -33.42 17.41
C ASP A 627 49.29 -32.29 16.38
N GLN A 628 48.25 -32.22 15.54
CA GLN A 628 48.07 -31.16 14.53
C GLN A 628 47.72 -29.83 15.19
N LEU A 629 48.36 -28.79 14.64
CA LEU A 629 48.08 -27.38 14.98
C LEU A 629 47.73 -26.62 13.71
N ILE A 630 46.70 -25.82 13.76
CA ILE A 630 46.32 -24.87 12.71
C ILE A 630 46.86 -23.50 13.11
N PHE A 631 47.54 -22.81 12.18
CA PHE A 631 48.20 -21.53 12.42
C PHE A 631 47.58 -20.43 11.58
N TRP A 632 47.60 -19.21 12.09
CA TRP A 632 47.20 -17.98 11.40
C TRP A 632 48.14 -16.82 11.64
N ASP A 633 48.02 -15.75 10.86
CA ASP A 633 48.86 -14.60 10.90
C ASP A 633 48.77 -13.83 12.22
N ALA A 634 49.78 -13.00 12.49
CA ALA A 634 49.84 -12.14 13.67
C ALA A 634 48.70 -11.12 13.67
N LEU A 635 48.29 -10.70 14.87
CA LEU A 635 47.22 -9.77 15.08
C LEU A 635 47.47 -8.40 14.43
N PRO A 636 46.61 -7.91 13.53
CA PRO A 636 46.74 -6.60 12.93
C PRO A 636 46.56 -5.47 13.96
N ALA A 637 47.13 -4.29 13.67
CA ALA A 637 46.97 -3.12 14.54
C ALA A 637 45.49 -2.71 14.64
N GLY A 638 45.03 -2.43 15.84
CA GLY A 638 43.62 -2.04 16.11
C GLY A 638 42.67 -3.21 16.47
N TRP A 639 43.20 -4.43 16.50
CA TRP A 639 42.49 -5.64 16.95
C TRP A 639 43.15 -6.21 18.21
N ASP A 640 42.40 -6.85 19.06
CA ASP A 640 42.86 -7.33 20.37
C ASP A 640 42.81 -8.89 20.50
N GLY A 641 42.25 -9.59 19.54
CA GLY A 641 42.17 -11.06 19.55
C GLY A 641 41.60 -11.68 18.28
N PHE A 642 41.36 -12.98 18.39
CA PHE A 642 40.75 -13.82 17.35
C PHE A 642 39.56 -14.58 17.93
N SER A 643 38.56 -14.85 17.08
CA SER A 643 37.50 -15.85 17.30
C SER A 643 37.63 -16.89 16.20
N LEU A 644 37.67 -18.18 16.59
CA LEU A 644 37.74 -19.32 15.67
C LEU A 644 36.47 -20.17 15.81
N LEU A 645 35.76 -20.33 14.70
CA LEU A 645 34.71 -21.34 14.57
C LEU A 645 35.33 -22.62 14.00
N VAL A 646 34.98 -23.74 14.62
CA VAL A 646 35.20 -25.07 14.06
C VAL A 646 33.85 -25.76 13.96
N ASP A 647 33.45 -26.16 12.77
CA ASP A 647 32.18 -26.79 12.48
C ASP A 647 30.97 -25.89 12.91
N ASP A 648 31.10 -24.58 12.63
CA ASP A 648 30.14 -23.52 12.97
C ASP A 648 29.93 -23.29 14.50
N VAL A 649 30.81 -23.80 15.33
CA VAL A 649 30.82 -23.60 16.79
C VAL A 649 32.07 -22.81 17.18
N GLU A 650 31.92 -21.74 17.94
CA GLU A 650 33.04 -20.98 18.47
C GLU A 650 33.85 -21.86 19.45
N ARG A 651 35.07 -22.22 19.06
CA ARG A 651 35.94 -23.11 19.84
C ARG A 651 37.14 -22.40 20.47
N TYR A 652 37.41 -21.19 20.01
CA TYR A 652 38.51 -20.40 20.57
C TYR A 652 38.22 -18.91 20.49
N VAL A 653 38.53 -18.23 21.58
CA VAL A 653 38.63 -16.76 21.65
C VAL A 653 39.89 -16.40 22.41
N GLY A 654 40.75 -15.59 21.83
CA GLY A 654 42.00 -15.17 22.46
C GLY A 654 43.04 -14.66 21.50
N THR A 655 44.33 -14.58 21.98
CA THR A 655 45.43 -13.97 21.24
C THR A 655 46.46 -14.98 20.71
N ALA A 656 46.26 -16.28 20.96
CA ALA A 656 47.15 -17.32 20.39
C ALA A 656 47.08 -17.34 18.87
N LEU A 657 48.20 -17.71 18.25
CA LEU A 657 48.32 -17.80 16.79
C LEU A 657 48.19 -19.24 16.23
N ASN A 658 47.73 -20.13 17.07
CA ASN A 658 47.47 -21.52 16.69
C ASN A 658 46.34 -22.13 17.52
N PHE A 659 45.83 -23.26 17.00
CA PHE A 659 44.77 -24.05 17.64
C PHE A 659 45.04 -25.53 17.46
N SER A 660 44.84 -26.33 18.52
CA SER A 660 45.07 -27.79 18.52
C SER A 660 43.83 -28.55 18.09
N LEU A 661 44.04 -29.61 17.27
CA LEU A 661 42.97 -30.50 16.82
C LEU A 661 42.76 -31.72 17.73
N ALA A 662 43.50 -31.84 18.85
CA ALA A 662 43.52 -33.03 19.72
C ALA A 662 42.10 -33.40 20.27
N ALA A 663 41.19 -32.47 20.37
CA ALA A 663 39.84 -32.69 20.87
C ALA A 663 38.82 -33.11 19.80
N PHE A 664 39.20 -33.17 18.52
CA PHE A 664 38.29 -33.42 17.41
C PHE A 664 38.39 -34.83 16.86
N ASN A 665 37.37 -35.23 16.09
CA ASN A 665 37.30 -36.57 15.53
C ASN A 665 37.96 -36.63 14.13
N ALA A 666 39.12 -37.26 14.02
CA ALA A 666 39.87 -37.40 12.77
C ALA A 666 39.11 -38.11 11.63
N THR A 667 37.98 -38.75 11.89
CA THR A 667 37.18 -39.45 10.86
C THR A 667 36.15 -38.54 10.18
N LEU A 668 36.01 -37.30 10.64
CA LEU A 668 35.08 -36.33 10.11
C LEU A 668 35.81 -35.16 9.41
N PRO A 669 35.22 -34.51 8.42
CA PRO A 669 35.72 -33.24 7.94
C PRO A 669 35.52 -32.13 9.00
N HIS A 670 36.40 -31.14 9.02
CA HIS A 670 36.33 -30.00 9.90
C HIS A 670 36.43 -28.70 9.12
N PHE A 671 35.53 -27.75 9.46
CA PHE A 671 35.38 -26.45 8.76
C PHE A 671 35.84 -25.33 9.68
N PHE A 672 36.90 -24.60 9.27
CA PHE A 672 37.51 -23.53 10.09
C PHE A 672 37.18 -22.17 9.52
N ARG A 673 36.58 -21.31 10.33
CA ARG A 673 36.36 -19.90 10.00
C ARG A 673 36.98 -19.05 11.07
N LEU A 674 37.75 -18.02 10.69
CA LEU A 674 38.50 -17.19 11.60
C LEU A 674 38.06 -15.73 11.48
N ALA A 675 37.88 -15.05 12.59
CA ALA A 675 37.57 -13.62 12.67
C ALA A 675 38.54 -12.90 13.62
N LEU A 676 38.64 -11.57 13.46
CA LEU A 676 39.32 -10.69 14.41
C LEU A 676 38.31 -10.19 15.45
N THR A 677 38.81 -9.98 16.69
CA THR A 677 38.00 -9.38 17.76
C THR A 677 38.59 -8.06 18.23
N SER A 678 37.70 -7.12 18.61
CA SER A 678 38.08 -5.86 19.22
C SER A 678 37.09 -5.41 20.27
N ASN A 679 37.51 -5.21 21.51
CA ASN A 679 36.68 -4.79 22.63
C ASN A 679 35.45 -5.69 22.86
N GLY A 680 35.61 -7.00 22.66
CA GLY A 680 34.54 -8.00 22.80
C GLY A 680 33.57 -8.09 21.59
N ASN A 681 33.79 -7.31 20.54
CA ASN A 681 33.03 -7.41 19.29
C ASN A 681 33.83 -8.22 18.28
N THR A 682 33.14 -9.13 17.59
CA THR A 682 33.75 -9.97 16.55
C THR A 682 33.48 -9.34 15.18
N GLY A 683 34.53 -9.27 14.35
CA GLY A 683 34.42 -8.87 12.96
C GLY A 683 33.90 -10.01 12.06
N ASP A 684 34.04 -9.82 10.75
CA ASP A 684 33.64 -10.82 9.77
C ASP A 684 34.51 -12.08 9.87
N PHE A 685 33.88 -13.24 9.70
CA PHE A 685 34.60 -14.50 9.58
C PHE A 685 35.08 -14.72 8.14
N THR A 686 36.22 -15.40 7.99
CA THR A 686 36.69 -15.88 6.68
C THR A 686 35.71 -16.91 6.10
N MET A 687 35.76 -17.11 4.79
CA MET A 687 35.23 -18.36 4.20
C MET A 687 35.86 -19.56 4.83
N PRO A 688 35.19 -20.73 4.85
CA PRO A 688 35.71 -21.93 5.53
C PRO A 688 36.98 -22.48 4.85
N ALA A 689 38.01 -22.76 5.66
CA ALA A 689 39.06 -23.70 5.31
C ALA A 689 38.59 -25.08 5.73
N THR A 690 38.84 -26.12 4.92
CA THR A 690 38.31 -27.46 5.21
C THR A 690 39.46 -28.48 5.33
N LEU A 691 39.45 -29.22 6.42
CA LEU A 691 40.30 -30.39 6.62
C LEU A 691 39.48 -31.67 6.46
N PHE A 692 39.78 -32.44 5.44
CA PHE A 692 39.11 -33.72 5.18
C PHE A 692 39.75 -34.89 5.96
N PRO A 693 39.01 -35.99 6.23
CA PRO A 693 39.53 -37.16 6.93
C PRO A 693 40.72 -37.83 6.28
N ASN A 694 40.89 -37.65 4.97
CA ASN A 694 42.05 -38.18 4.22
C ASN A 694 43.34 -37.35 4.41
N GLY A 695 43.30 -36.32 5.25
CA GLY A 695 44.40 -35.39 5.50
C GLY A 695 44.57 -34.29 4.43
N THR A 696 43.58 -34.08 3.57
CA THR A 696 43.64 -33.00 2.59
C THR A 696 43.12 -31.72 3.21
N TRP A 697 43.90 -30.64 3.12
CA TRP A 697 43.51 -29.28 3.48
C TRP A 697 43.07 -28.50 2.25
N THR A 698 41.92 -27.83 2.31
CA THR A 698 41.45 -26.89 1.30
C THR A 698 41.48 -25.50 1.85
N ASP A 699 42.12 -24.57 1.13
CA ASP A 699 42.25 -23.21 1.52
C ASP A 699 40.90 -22.45 1.44
N PRO A 700 40.64 -21.46 2.32
CA PRO A 700 39.41 -20.71 2.27
C PRO A 700 39.30 -19.92 0.99
N ALA A 701 38.11 -19.86 0.41
CA ALA A 701 37.81 -18.95 -0.69
C ALA A 701 37.99 -17.48 -0.23
N PRO A 702 38.31 -16.56 -1.14
CA PRO A 702 38.39 -15.14 -0.78
C PRO A 702 37.02 -14.56 -0.43
N GLY A 703 36.98 -13.67 0.57
CA GLY A 703 35.77 -13.02 1.06
C GLY A 703 35.38 -13.44 2.46
N SER A 704 34.36 -12.78 2.97
CA SER A 704 33.77 -13.06 4.28
C SER A 704 32.62 -14.05 4.19
N SER A 705 32.46 -14.86 5.23
CA SER A 705 31.30 -15.72 5.46
C SER A 705 30.27 -15.03 6.37
N THR A 706 29.01 -15.40 6.21
CA THR A 706 27.90 -14.97 7.06
C THR A 706 27.31 -16.11 7.83
#